data_338316965d0e601eea5920ad26a6f2e4
#
_entry.id   338316965d0e601eea5920ad26a6f2e4
#
_cell.length_a   1.000
_cell.length_b   1.000
_cell.length_c   1.000
_cell.angle_alpha   90.00
_cell.angle_beta   90.00
_cell.angle_gamma   90.00
#
_symmetry.space_group_name_H-M   'P 1'
#
loop_
_entity.id
_entity.type
_entity.pdbx_description
1 polymer ?
#
loop_
_entity_poly.entity_id
_entity_poly.type
_entity_poly.pdbx_seq_one_letter_code
_entity_poly.pdbx_strand_id
1 'polypeptide(L)'
;MLASAAVNRAEDLETRLNSLPLFADALQANGRLTSLYVGYDDGEFFQVVILRSDAQRRYYSAPGQAAYVIWSVESNPAGQMSSRYLYFDQAMSPIDVAPGLAPDYDPRERPWYVDRALAGTLYITPPYVFIAQGQVGTTLSRRSSSGNSVVAGDAPLHRLSEILAGHALSRSVELAILDEQHRLIAYPDANQVVKRDADGSPTGLTTLDELGSPILGNLLTRAGDSPERVDFEQNGLLWKGSVRRLPVSDERHISLAMAAPERELVAEAATIRWQSLGVTGLLILAALPFGWLTSKLLSTPLTRLAAESRAIQQFEFAEPIHGHSVVLEIDQLAEAMDSAKQTIRNFLDLSVDLASEHRFEPLLERVLEESMEAVGADAGLLYLLSEDETAFEPAAIRVPGATPAPALAELSSSPFQAPGADDALSQAAHGKTRMSIELDGKRNDALADLFRILERALSGGEQRCEIVPLRTARDNVVGLLTLVHRSDRVDLQRVTSEQRLAFVEAMAGVAAVAIDNQSLFKAQKELLNALIKLIAGAIDAKSPYTGGHCQRVPALTRMLATAASRSGKPPFTDFELSEDDWEAIDIASWLHDCGKVTTPEYVVDKATKLETIYNRIHEIRMRFEVMKRDADLDYWRGLAEGGEDASLAKRRDQRHQALDDEFAFVATCNQGGEFMSAEDMDRLETIGAQTWRRTLDDRVGLSWEERRRAERASPAALPVDEPLLADKPEQVIERAPNERMPDDNPWGFQLEVPRHKYDRGELHNLKVARGTLTEEERFVINDHIVQTIMMLEKLPMPKHLRGVAEIAGGHHETLDGRGYPRRLTVKQMSLPARMMAIADIFEALTAVDRPYKRGKTLSEAISIMASMRDRQHIDPDLFALFLETGVYQEYAERFLQAEQFDPVDVEAMLKKA
;
A
#
# COMPACT_ATOMS: atom_id res chain seq x y z
N MET A 1 -14.26 0.24 10.80
CA MET A 1 -14.84 -1.05 11.23
C MET A 1 -15.34 -0.99 12.69
N LEU A 2 -14.50 -0.82 13.69
CA LEU A 2 -14.97 -0.76 15.11
C LEU A 2 -15.98 0.37 15.38
N ALA A 3 -15.82 1.56 14.79
CA ALA A 3 -16.77 2.66 14.98
C ALA A 3 -18.19 2.41 14.43
N SER A 4 -18.38 1.38 13.63
CA SER A 4 -19.67 0.93 13.10
C SER A 4 -20.10 -0.45 13.63
N ALA A 5 -19.34 -1.04 14.54
CA ALA A 5 -19.61 -2.36 15.11
C ALA A 5 -20.75 -2.34 16.14
N ALA A 6 -21.31 -3.51 16.41
CA ALA A 6 -22.42 -3.69 17.36
C ALA A 6 -22.06 -3.24 18.78
N VAL A 7 -20.77 -3.34 19.18
CA VAL A 7 -20.28 -2.90 20.49
C VAL A 7 -20.66 -1.47 20.85
N ASN A 8 -20.80 -0.59 19.84
CA ASN A 8 -21.17 0.81 20.05
C ASN A 8 -22.63 1.04 20.48
N ARG A 9 -23.45 0.00 20.45
CA ARG A 9 -24.87 0.02 20.85
C ARG A 9 -25.16 -1.02 21.94
N ALA A 10 -24.13 -1.63 22.46
CA ALA A 10 -24.26 -2.69 23.45
C ALA A 10 -24.56 -2.07 24.84
N GLU A 11 -25.68 -2.46 25.41
CA GLU A 11 -26.18 -1.94 26.70
C GLU A 11 -25.64 -2.70 27.91
N ASP A 12 -25.01 -3.86 27.70
CA ASP A 12 -24.47 -4.70 28.78
C ASP A 12 -23.12 -5.35 28.38
N LEU A 13 -22.42 -5.86 29.37
CA LEU A 13 -21.12 -6.49 29.18
C LEU A 13 -21.19 -7.74 28.30
N GLU A 14 -22.21 -8.55 28.42
CA GLU A 14 -22.34 -9.79 27.66
C GLU A 14 -22.41 -9.48 26.16
N THR A 15 -23.19 -8.47 25.80
CA THR A 15 -23.28 -7.99 24.41
C THR A 15 -21.96 -7.38 23.93
N ARG A 16 -21.20 -6.68 24.80
CA ARG A 16 -19.87 -6.13 24.47
C ARG A 16 -18.86 -7.23 24.24
N LEU A 17 -18.88 -8.28 25.05
CA LEU A 17 -17.98 -9.44 24.92
C LEU A 17 -18.18 -10.21 23.62
N ASN A 18 -19.37 -10.20 23.02
CA ASN A 18 -19.59 -10.76 21.68
C ASN A 18 -18.72 -10.09 20.60
N SER A 19 -18.25 -8.87 20.86
CA SER A 19 -17.36 -8.15 19.96
C SER A 19 -15.87 -8.41 20.24
N LEU A 20 -15.53 -9.17 21.28
CA LEU A 20 -14.13 -9.45 21.66
C LEU A 20 -13.28 -10.01 20.51
N PRO A 21 -13.76 -10.96 19.67
CA PRO A 21 -13.00 -11.44 18.53
C PRO A 21 -12.58 -10.32 17.57
N LEU A 22 -13.46 -9.37 17.30
CA LEU A 22 -13.19 -8.24 16.44
C LEU A 22 -12.07 -7.33 16.97
N PHE A 23 -12.05 -7.10 18.31
CA PHE A 23 -11.00 -6.34 18.97
C PHE A 23 -9.66 -7.10 18.96
N ALA A 24 -9.71 -8.38 19.27
CA ALA A 24 -8.54 -9.24 19.31
C ALA A 24 -7.87 -9.34 17.94
N ASP A 25 -8.63 -9.59 16.88
CA ASP A 25 -8.16 -9.64 15.51
C ASP A 25 -7.54 -8.30 15.08
N ALA A 26 -8.18 -7.17 15.41
CA ALA A 26 -7.67 -5.85 15.09
C ALA A 26 -6.34 -5.54 15.80
N LEU A 27 -6.19 -5.96 17.08
CA LEU A 27 -4.97 -5.81 17.86
C LEU A 27 -3.85 -6.75 17.40
N GLN A 28 -4.19 -7.97 16.97
CA GLN A 28 -3.22 -8.91 16.40
C GLN A 28 -2.71 -8.44 15.04
N ALA A 29 -3.62 -8.02 14.16
CA ALA A 29 -3.29 -7.53 12.83
C ALA A 29 -2.47 -6.23 12.86
N ASN A 30 -2.59 -5.43 13.92
CA ASN A 30 -1.88 -4.17 14.06
C ASN A 30 -0.97 -4.16 15.29
N GLY A 31 0.28 -4.60 15.09
CA GLY A 31 1.30 -4.62 16.15
C GLY A 31 1.66 -3.24 16.75
N ARG A 32 1.15 -2.15 16.20
CA ARG A 32 1.40 -0.78 16.67
C ARG A 32 0.41 -0.32 17.73
N LEU A 33 -0.74 -0.97 17.86
CA LEU A 33 -1.73 -0.67 18.89
C LEU A 33 -1.52 -1.60 20.09
N THR A 34 -1.67 -1.05 21.28
CA THR A 34 -1.59 -1.81 22.54
C THR A 34 -2.95 -2.08 23.14
N SER A 35 -3.91 -1.23 22.85
CA SER A 35 -5.28 -1.38 23.31
C SER A 35 -6.27 -0.79 22.32
N LEU A 36 -7.48 -1.27 22.36
CA LEU A 36 -8.64 -0.74 21.67
C LEU A 36 -9.80 -0.69 22.65
N TYR A 37 -10.57 0.39 22.61
CA TYR A 37 -11.62 0.60 23.60
C TYR A 37 -12.76 1.46 23.08
N VAL A 38 -13.84 1.40 23.81
CA VAL A 38 -15.05 2.18 23.58
C VAL A 38 -15.42 2.88 24.88
N GLY A 39 -15.57 4.19 24.82
CA GLY A 39 -16.17 4.99 25.87
C GLY A 39 -17.57 5.40 25.45
N TYR A 40 -18.53 5.22 26.34
CA TYR A 40 -19.93 5.50 26.08
C TYR A 40 -20.34 6.82 26.69
N ASP A 41 -21.39 7.43 26.15
CA ASP A 41 -21.87 8.75 26.60
C ASP A 41 -22.51 8.71 28.02
N ASP A 42 -22.86 7.53 28.51
CA ASP A 42 -23.30 7.27 29.89
C ASP A 42 -22.14 7.18 30.90
N GLY A 43 -20.89 7.18 30.42
CA GLY A 43 -19.71 7.08 31.25
C GLY A 43 -19.18 5.66 31.40
N GLU A 44 -19.83 4.68 30.83
CA GLU A 44 -19.32 3.31 30.81
C GLU A 44 -18.13 3.16 29.87
N PHE A 45 -17.33 2.15 30.12
CA PHE A 45 -16.08 1.94 29.39
C PHE A 45 -15.81 0.47 29.15
N PHE A 46 -15.35 0.15 27.95
CA PHE A 46 -14.96 -1.19 27.57
C PHE A 46 -13.64 -1.16 26.80
N GLN A 47 -12.56 -1.71 27.38
CA GLN A 47 -11.25 -1.75 26.77
C GLN A 47 -10.76 -3.18 26.62
N VAL A 48 -10.18 -3.49 25.50
CA VAL A 48 -9.45 -4.73 25.23
C VAL A 48 -7.97 -4.40 25.07
N VAL A 49 -7.14 -5.02 25.88
CA VAL A 49 -5.68 -4.88 25.86
C VAL A 49 -5.06 -6.21 25.51
N ILE A 50 -4.15 -6.21 24.56
CA ILE A 50 -3.34 -7.40 24.27
C ILE A 50 -2.08 -7.38 25.14
N LEU A 51 -1.84 -8.45 25.87
CA LEU A 51 -0.73 -8.57 26.81
C LEU A 51 0.53 -9.07 26.12
N ARG A 52 1.33 -8.15 25.61
CA ARG A 52 2.57 -8.43 24.85
C ARG A 52 3.84 -8.39 25.70
N SER A 53 3.78 -7.84 26.92
CA SER A 53 4.94 -7.68 27.81
C SER A 53 4.66 -8.07 29.25
N ASP A 54 5.71 -8.47 29.98
CA ASP A 54 5.60 -8.78 31.42
C ASP A 54 5.25 -7.55 32.26
N ALA A 55 5.59 -6.36 31.81
CA ALA A 55 5.20 -5.11 32.44
C ALA A 55 3.67 -4.92 32.41
N GLN A 56 3.05 -5.17 31.26
CA GLN A 56 1.60 -5.14 31.13
C GLN A 56 0.93 -6.20 31.99
N ARG A 57 1.47 -7.43 32.03
CA ARG A 57 0.93 -8.51 32.87
C ARG A 57 0.95 -8.13 34.34
N ARG A 58 2.05 -7.55 34.84
CA ARG A 58 2.16 -7.07 36.21
C ARG A 58 1.18 -5.94 36.52
N TYR A 59 1.06 -4.97 35.60
CA TYR A 59 0.17 -3.84 35.80
C TYR A 59 -1.28 -4.28 35.97
N TYR A 60 -1.75 -5.16 35.10
CA TYR A 60 -3.12 -5.68 35.13
C TYR A 60 -3.28 -6.86 36.09
N SER A 61 -2.26 -7.25 36.82
CA SER A 61 -2.26 -8.45 37.69
C SER A 61 -2.74 -9.71 36.96
N ALA A 62 -2.38 -9.82 35.68
CA ALA A 62 -2.92 -10.82 34.78
C ALA A 62 -2.31 -12.21 35.04
N PRO A 63 -3.14 -13.29 35.08
CA PRO A 63 -2.65 -14.67 35.14
C PRO A 63 -1.65 -14.98 34.00
N GLY A 64 -0.69 -15.85 34.23
CA GLY A 64 0.38 -16.15 33.28
C GLY A 64 -0.10 -16.63 31.90
N GLN A 65 -1.26 -17.27 31.86
CA GLN A 65 -1.89 -17.78 30.62
C GLN A 65 -2.73 -16.73 29.87
N ALA A 66 -2.99 -15.56 30.47
CA ALA A 66 -3.79 -14.51 29.84
C ALA A 66 -3.10 -13.91 28.63
N ALA A 67 -3.75 -13.90 27.50
CA ALA A 67 -3.33 -13.21 26.29
C ALA A 67 -3.99 -11.83 26.18
N TYR A 68 -5.18 -11.70 26.71
CA TYR A 68 -5.95 -10.46 26.71
C TYR A 68 -6.47 -10.15 28.11
N VAL A 69 -6.57 -8.88 28.43
CA VAL A 69 -7.34 -8.36 29.54
C VAL A 69 -8.39 -7.40 29.01
N ILE A 70 -9.61 -7.59 29.47
CA ILE A 70 -10.71 -6.66 29.22
C ILE A 70 -10.91 -5.87 30.50
N TRP A 71 -10.84 -4.54 30.36
CA TRP A 71 -11.22 -3.63 31.40
C TRP A 71 -12.60 -3.10 31.12
N SER A 72 -13.56 -3.43 31.98
CA SER A 72 -14.92 -2.96 31.89
C SER A 72 -15.26 -2.09 33.09
N VAL A 73 -15.81 -0.93 32.81
CA VAL A 73 -16.40 -0.03 33.82
C VAL A 73 -17.87 0.14 33.50
N GLU A 74 -18.70 -0.28 34.40
CA GLU A 74 -20.16 -0.37 34.21
C GLU A 74 -20.92 0.23 35.38
N SER A 75 -22.09 0.76 35.07
CA SER A 75 -23.04 1.23 36.05
C SER A 75 -23.91 0.08 36.57
N ASN A 76 -24.03 -0.07 37.89
CA ASN A 76 -24.99 -1.01 38.50
C ASN A 76 -26.39 -0.37 38.47
N PRO A 77 -27.45 -1.17 38.75
CA PRO A 77 -28.81 -0.64 38.78
C PRO A 77 -29.09 0.46 39.83
N ALA A 78 -28.13 0.70 40.73
CA ALA A 78 -28.16 1.77 41.72
C ALA A 78 -27.38 3.02 41.24
N GLY A 79 -26.83 3.02 40.01
CA GLY A 79 -26.08 4.14 39.43
C GLY A 79 -24.63 4.27 39.92
N GLN A 80 -24.09 3.26 40.62
CA GLN A 80 -22.69 3.27 41.04
C GLN A 80 -21.84 2.55 39.99
N MET A 81 -20.72 3.18 39.63
CA MET A 81 -19.76 2.60 38.70
C MET A 81 -18.99 1.45 39.36
N SER A 82 -18.78 0.37 38.64
CA SER A 82 -17.97 -0.76 39.03
C SER A 82 -16.92 -1.06 37.95
N SER A 83 -15.72 -1.32 38.36
CA SER A 83 -14.58 -1.63 37.49
C SER A 83 -14.14 -3.07 37.65
N ARG A 84 -13.96 -3.77 36.53
CA ARG A 84 -13.56 -5.19 36.52
C ARG A 84 -12.53 -5.46 35.44
N TYR A 85 -11.60 -6.38 35.72
CA TYR A 85 -10.74 -7.00 34.73
C TYR A 85 -11.21 -8.42 34.45
N LEU A 86 -11.37 -8.76 33.19
CA LEU A 86 -11.66 -10.10 32.73
C LEU A 86 -10.48 -10.57 31.89
N TYR A 87 -9.94 -11.72 32.18
CA TYR A 87 -8.77 -12.26 31.48
C TYR A 87 -9.16 -13.38 30.54
N PHE A 88 -8.58 -13.35 29.37
CA PHE A 88 -8.82 -14.32 28.31
C PHE A 88 -7.51 -14.89 27.78
N ASP A 89 -7.54 -16.16 27.42
CA ASP A 89 -6.42 -16.82 26.75
C ASP A 89 -6.33 -16.42 25.26
N GLN A 90 -5.39 -17.03 24.55
CA GLN A 90 -5.19 -16.77 23.13
C GLN A 90 -6.36 -17.27 22.27
N ALA A 91 -7.11 -18.26 22.73
CA ALA A 91 -8.32 -18.78 22.08
C ALA A 91 -9.59 -18.00 22.47
N MET A 92 -9.45 -16.90 23.23
CA MET A 92 -10.53 -16.07 23.76
C MET A 92 -11.46 -16.81 24.74
N SER A 93 -10.94 -17.83 25.42
CA SER A 93 -11.66 -18.47 26.52
C SER A 93 -11.43 -17.68 27.81
N PRO A 94 -12.47 -17.44 28.63
CA PRO A 94 -12.31 -16.72 29.88
C PRO A 94 -11.47 -17.53 30.87
N ILE A 95 -10.50 -16.85 31.52
CA ILE A 95 -9.61 -17.47 32.51
C ILE A 95 -10.04 -17.11 33.95
N ASP A 96 -10.22 -15.79 34.20
CA ASP A 96 -10.42 -15.25 35.53
C ASP A 96 -11.08 -13.87 35.48
N VAL A 97 -11.59 -13.38 36.60
CA VAL A 97 -12.16 -12.04 36.77
C VAL A 97 -11.64 -11.44 38.05
N ALA A 98 -11.13 -10.24 38.00
CA ALA A 98 -10.60 -9.50 39.14
C ALA A 98 -11.23 -8.09 39.25
N PRO A 99 -11.25 -7.47 40.43
CA PRO A 99 -11.59 -6.04 40.55
C PRO A 99 -10.64 -5.19 39.70
N GLY A 100 -11.18 -4.26 38.91
CA GLY A 100 -10.39 -3.33 38.14
C GLY A 100 -9.84 -2.20 38.99
N LEU A 101 -8.72 -1.65 38.59
CA LEU A 101 -8.20 -0.41 39.17
C LEU A 101 -9.08 0.75 38.72
N ALA A 102 -9.15 1.84 39.52
CA ALA A 102 -9.89 3.06 39.24
C ALA A 102 -11.40 2.85 38.93
N PRO A 103 -12.21 2.53 39.96
CA PRO A 103 -13.67 2.48 39.79
C PRO A 103 -14.29 3.80 39.35
N ASP A 104 -13.61 4.92 39.61
CA ASP A 104 -14.04 6.28 39.25
C ASP A 104 -13.56 6.72 37.86
N TYR A 105 -13.12 5.80 37.02
CA TYR A 105 -12.68 6.12 35.68
C TYR A 105 -13.84 6.58 34.80
N ASP A 106 -13.82 7.84 34.39
CA ASP A 106 -14.78 8.39 33.42
C ASP A 106 -14.07 8.59 32.07
N PRO A 107 -14.47 7.89 31.01
CA PRO A 107 -13.90 8.06 29.67
C PRO A 107 -14.16 9.45 29.10
N ARG A 108 -15.23 10.11 29.51
CA ARG A 108 -15.67 11.41 29.00
C ARG A 108 -14.73 12.57 29.40
N GLU A 109 -13.93 12.37 30.45
CA GLU A 109 -12.94 13.35 30.91
C GLU A 109 -11.58 13.21 30.18
N ARG A 110 -11.44 12.23 29.32
CA ARG A 110 -10.18 11.89 28.67
C ARG A 110 -9.97 12.67 27.35
N PRO A 111 -8.70 13.05 27.03
CA PRO A 111 -8.40 13.83 25.82
C PRO A 111 -8.93 13.19 24.55
N TRP A 112 -8.85 11.89 24.43
CA TRP A 112 -9.32 11.14 23.28
C TRP A 112 -10.85 11.14 23.16
N TYR A 113 -11.58 11.47 24.21
CA TYR A 113 -13.02 11.57 24.23
C TYR A 113 -13.50 13.01 24.09
N VAL A 114 -12.95 13.92 24.88
CA VAL A 114 -13.35 15.36 24.95
C VAL A 114 -13.04 16.08 23.64
N ASP A 115 -11.82 15.92 23.13
CA ASP A 115 -11.32 16.72 21.99
C ASP A 115 -11.81 16.24 20.63
N ARG A 116 -12.66 15.21 20.57
CA ARG A 116 -13.21 14.79 19.30
C ARG A 116 -14.23 15.79 18.79
N ALA A 117 -13.97 16.36 17.68
CA ALA A 117 -14.79 17.47 17.20
C ALA A 117 -16.04 17.01 16.43
N LEU A 118 -15.98 16.00 15.55
CA LEU A 118 -17.08 15.72 14.62
C LEU A 118 -17.28 14.22 14.40
N ALA A 119 -18.54 13.82 14.26
CA ALA A 119 -18.89 12.46 13.88
C ALA A 119 -18.23 12.08 12.55
N GLY A 120 -17.50 10.96 12.57
CA GLY A 120 -16.94 10.39 11.36
C GLY A 120 -15.49 10.76 11.03
N THR A 121 -14.88 11.75 11.65
CA THR A 121 -13.46 12.07 11.48
C THR A 121 -12.57 11.30 12.47
N LEU A 122 -11.39 10.91 12.02
CA LEU A 122 -10.37 10.33 12.89
C LEU A 122 -9.63 11.47 13.59
N TYR A 123 -9.60 11.43 14.91
CA TYR A 123 -8.83 12.36 15.73
C TYR A 123 -7.61 11.67 16.33
N ILE A 124 -6.48 12.33 16.31
CA ILE A 124 -5.23 11.88 16.92
C ILE A 124 -4.89 12.84 18.05
N THR A 125 -4.84 12.35 19.28
CA THR A 125 -4.48 13.19 20.43
C THR A 125 -3.05 13.72 20.32
N PRO A 126 -2.71 14.85 20.96
CA PRO A 126 -1.31 15.14 21.26
C PRO A 126 -0.66 13.97 22.01
N PRO A 127 0.65 13.77 21.86
CA PRO A 127 1.35 12.78 22.68
C PRO A 127 1.16 13.06 24.18
N TYR A 128 0.82 12.02 24.94
CA TYR A 128 0.67 12.08 26.39
C TYR A 128 1.11 10.77 27.03
N VAL A 129 1.26 10.76 28.32
CA VAL A 129 1.70 9.56 29.04
C VAL A 129 0.51 8.67 29.36
N PHE A 130 0.52 7.44 28.86
CA PHE A 130 -0.48 6.43 29.18
C PHE A 130 -0.37 5.99 30.65
N ILE A 131 -1.43 6.20 31.42
CA ILE A 131 -1.46 5.91 32.87
C ILE A 131 -1.13 4.43 33.15
N ALA A 132 -1.66 3.52 32.35
CA ALA A 132 -1.48 2.09 32.53
C ALA A 132 -0.07 1.58 32.21
N GLN A 133 0.69 2.28 31.39
CA GLN A 133 1.99 1.79 30.89
C GLN A 133 3.15 2.71 31.26
N GLY A 134 2.86 3.92 31.72
CA GLY A 134 3.88 4.95 32.01
C GLY A 134 4.74 5.32 30.79
N GLN A 135 4.22 5.11 29.59
CA GLN A 135 4.90 5.33 28.31
C GLN A 135 4.22 6.46 27.55
N VAL A 136 5.01 7.14 26.74
CA VAL A 136 4.48 8.17 25.82
C VAL A 136 3.76 7.51 24.66
N GLY A 137 2.58 8.01 24.39
CA GLY A 137 1.78 7.52 23.26
C GLY A 137 0.81 8.56 22.75
N THR A 138 0.13 8.22 21.69
CA THR A 138 -0.98 8.96 21.14
C THR A 138 -2.19 8.03 20.99
N THR A 139 -3.36 8.59 21.16
CA THR A 139 -4.60 7.85 20.99
C THR A 139 -5.29 8.27 19.71
N LEU A 140 -5.64 7.31 18.90
CA LEU A 140 -6.46 7.52 17.73
C LEU A 140 -7.92 7.29 18.14
N SER A 141 -8.77 8.27 17.97
CA SER A 141 -10.19 8.16 18.37
C SER A 141 -11.13 8.60 17.27
N ARG A 142 -12.31 8.03 17.30
CA ARG A 142 -13.38 8.35 16.36
C ARG A 142 -14.73 8.12 17.00
N ARG A 143 -15.64 9.06 16.81
CA ARG A 143 -17.03 8.88 17.27
C ARG A 143 -17.70 7.80 16.44
N SER A 144 -18.47 6.95 17.10
CA SER A 144 -19.22 5.88 16.45
C SER A 144 -20.29 6.41 15.49
N SER A 145 -20.69 5.59 14.54
CA SER A 145 -21.78 5.93 13.62
C SER A 145 -23.15 6.03 14.31
N SER A 146 -23.30 5.44 15.48
CA SER A 146 -24.49 5.58 16.33
C SER A 146 -24.57 6.93 17.06
N GLY A 147 -23.44 7.62 17.18
CA GLY A 147 -23.35 8.87 17.91
C GLY A 147 -23.20 8.75 19.43
N ASN A 148 -23.37 7.56 20.01
CA ASN A 148 -23.49 7.36 21.47
C ASN A 148 -22.20 6.85 22.13
N SER A 149 -21.10 6.78 21.39
CA SER A 149 -19.83 6.29 21.93
C SER A 149 -18.65 6.80 21.10
N VAL A 150 -17.46 6.73 21.66
CA VAL A 150 -16.21 7.02 21.01
C VAL A 150 -15.35 5.76 21.04
N VAL A 151 -14.92 5.31 19.88
CA VAL A 151 -13.95 4.21 19.75
C VAL A 151 -12.56 4.80 19.70
N ALA A 152 -11.64 4.23 20.46
CA ALA A 152 -10.27 4.69 20.47
C ALA A 152 -9.27 3.54 20.57
N GLY A 153 -8.03 3.81 20.21
CA GLY A 153 -6.94 2.86 20.31
C GLY A 153 -5.61 3.53 20.58
N ASP A 154 -4.84 2.94 21.48
CA ASP A 154 -3.58 3.47 21.95
C ASP A 154 -2.41 3.00 21.11
N ALA A 155 -1.64 3.94 20.63
CA ALA A 155 -0.41 3.75 19.88
C ALA A 155 0.79 4.29 20.67
N PRO A 156 1.58 3.43 21.33
CA PRO A 156 2.75 3.88 22.09
C PRO A 156 3.86 4.33 21.14
N LEU A 157 4.53 5.40 21.52
CA LEU A 157 5.61 6.04 20.76
C LEU A 157 7.02 5.65 21.23
N HIS A 158 7.16 4.76 22.22
CA HIS A 158 8.45 4.35 22.79
C HIS A 158 9.44 3.81 21.75
N ARG A 159 8.93 3.15 20.68
CA ARG A 159 9.79 2.70 19.57
C ARG A 159 10.51 3.82 18.83
N LEU A 160 10.03 5.06 18.93
CA LEU A 160 10.75 6.20 18.37
C LEU A 160 12.05 6.44 19.15
N SER A 161 12.05 6.26 20.46
CA SER A 161 13.27 6.35 21.28
C SER A 161 14.27 5.23 20.94
N GLU A 162 13.79 4.00 20.71
CA GLU A 162 14.64 2.89 20.27
C GLU A 162 15.27 3.17 18.90
N ILE A 163 14.49 3.71 17.97
CA ILE A 163 14.98 4.11 16.64
C ILE A 163 16.04 5.20 16.78
N LEU A 164 15.81 6.23 17.60
CA LEU A 164 16.78 7.29 17.84
C LEU A 164 18.08 6.74 18.42
N ALA A 165 17.99 5.85 19.41
CA ALA A 165 19.15 5.22 20.04
C ALA A 165 19.97 4.38 19.03
N GLY A 166 19.29 3.67 18.11
CA GLY A 166 19.94 2.85 17.09
C GLY A 166 20.57 3.62 15.92
N HIS A 167 20.23 4.90 15.75
CA HIS A 167 20.71 5.73 14.64
C HIS A 167 21.64 6.86 15.06
N ALA A 168 22.11 6.86 16.29
CA ALA A 168 23.13 7.81 16.73
C ALA A 168 24.44 7.57 15.97
N LEU A 169 24.86 8.55 15.17
CA LEU A 169 26.06 8.51 14.32
C LEU A 169 27.36 8.40 15.11
N SER A 170 27.37 8.81 16.35
CA SER A 170 28.49 8.70 17.29
C SER A 170 27.99 8.76 18.74
N ARG A 171 28.88 8.53 19.72
CA ARG A 171 28.51 8.54 21.14
C ARG A 171 28.11 9.91 21.70
N SER A 172 28.53 10.97 21.00
CA SER A 172 28.29 12.34 21.44
C SER A 172 27.16 13.03 20.68
N VAL A 173 26.51 12.34 19.74
CA VAL A 173 25.37 12.89 19.01
C VAL A 173 24.16 12.98 19.92
N GLU A 174 23.55 14.14 19.96
CA GLU A 174 22.27 14.36 20.63
C GLU A 174 21.13 14.38 19.65
N LEU A 175 20.12 13.60 19.92
CA LEU A 175 18.93 13.40 19.11
C LEU A 175 17.69 13.55 19.99
N ALA A 176 16.67 14.28 19.53
CA ALA A 176 15.39 14.34 20.20
C ALA A 176 14.24 14.53 19.21
N ILE A 177 13.08 13.98 19.52
CA ILE A 177 11.82 14.33 18.88
C ILE A 177 10.98 15.10 19.92
N LEU A 178 10.51 16.27 19.52
CA LEU A 178 9.85 17.24 20.38
C LEU A 178 8.49 17.61 19.81
N ASP A 179 7.53 17.93 20.65
CA ASP A 179 6.28 18.55 20.25
C ASP A 179 6.43 20.09 20.14
N GLU A 180 5.33 20.76 19.84
CA GLU A 180 5.28 22.22 19.67
C GLU A 180 5.58 23.02 20.96
N GLN A 181 5.42 22.39 22.10
CA GLN A 181 5.77 22.96 23.40
C GLN A 181 7.17 22.56 23.87
N HIS A 182 8.00 22.03 22.95
CA HIS A 182 9.34 21.53 23.24
C HIS A 182 9.38 20.42 24.32
N ARG A 183 8.30 19.63 24.45
CA ARG A 183 8.28 18.44 25.31
C ARG A 183 8.76 17.23 24.53
N LEU A 184 9.47 16.35 25.19
CA LEU A 184 10.03 15.16 24.58
C LEU A 184 8.93 14.16 24.19
N ILE A 185 8.92 13.79 22.93
CA ILE A 185 8.14 12.66 22.41
C ILE A 185 9.01 11.41 22.36
N ALA A 186 10.29 11.57 21.98
CA ALA A 186 11.28 10.51 21.96
C ALA A 186 12.70 11.09 22.20
N TYR A 187 13.49 10.31 22.92
CA TYR A 187 14.89 10.60 23.21
C TYR A 187 15.65 9.27 23.30
N PRO A 188 16.96 9.18 22.97
CA PRO A 188 17.70 7.93 23.01
C PRO A 188 17.62 7.18 24.34
N ASP A 189 17.60 7.88 25.46
CA ASP A 189 17.22 7.32 26.74
C ASP A 189 15.74 7.53 27.01
N ALA A 190 14.94 6.51 26.71
CA ALA A 190 13.50 6.55 26.86
C ALA A 190 13.01 6.87 28.29
N ASN A 191 13.84 6.66 29.31
CA ASN A 191 13.50 6.98 30.72
C ASN A 191 13.40 8.48 30.98
N GLN A 192 14.08 9.29 30.17
CA GLN A 192 14.07 10.74 30.29
C GLN A 192 12.88 11.41 29.58
N VAL A 193 12.10 10.68 28.81
CA VAL A 193 10.95 11.21 28.08
C VAL A 193 9.75 11.45 28.99
N VAL A 194 9.62 10.65 30.05
CA VAL A 194 8.49 10.72 30.98
C VAL A 194 8.96 11.24 32.32
N LYS A 195 8.40 12.36 32.73
CA LYS A 195 8.61 12.93 34.05
C LYS A 195 7.92 12.07 35.12
N ARG A 196 8.63 11.76 36.18
CA ARG A 196 8.12 10.96 37.30
C ARG A 196 8.25 11.74 38.60
N ASP A 197 7.31 11.53 39.51
CA ASP A 197 7.41 12.03 40.91
C ASP A 197 8.35 11.18 41.75
N ALA A 198 8.46 11.55 43.04
CA ALA A 198 9.32 10.86 44.01
C ALA A 198 8.92 9.40 44.23
N ASP A 199 7.69 9.03 43.97
CA ASP A 199 7.14 7.67 44.09
C ASP A 199 7.27 6.88 42.78
N GLY A 200 7.85 7.47 41.72
CA GLY A 200 8.05 6.87 40.44
C GLY A 200 6.83 6.93 39.49
N SER A 201 5.76 7.58 39.92
CA SER A 201 4.54 7.73 39.12
C SER A 201 4.74 8.76 38.02
N PRO A 202 4.23 8.50 36.78
CA PRO A 202 4.39 9.41 35.68
C PRO A 202 3.53 10.66 35.85
N THR A 203 4.14 11.84 35.79
CA THR A 203 3.47 13.13 35.95
C THR A 203 3.28 13.91 34.66
N GLY A 204 3.97 13.53 33.59
CA GLY A 204 3.86 14.21 32.29
C GLY A 204 5.04 13.92 31.38
N LEU A 205 5.11 14.68 30.28
CA LEU A 205 6.25 14.68 29.38
C LEU A 205 7.34 15.63 29.91
N THR A 206 8.59 15.21 29.80
CA THR A 206 9.76 16.04 30.13
C THR A 206 9.88 17.16 29.09
N THR A 207 10.10 18.38 29.52
CA THR A 207 10.42 19.48 28.61
C THR A 207 11.92 19.50 28.30
N LEU A 208 12.29 20.16 27.21
CA LEU A 208 13.70 20.29 26.85
C LEU A 208 14.54 21.00 27.96
N ASP A 209 13.94 21.98 28.64
CA ASP A 209 14.62 22.68 29.76
C ASP A 209 14.83 21.74 30.94
N GLU A 210 13.90 20.87 31.24
CA GLU A 210 14.04 19.86 32.30
C GLU A 210 15.02 18.75 31.92
N LEU A 211 15.17 18.42 30.64
CA LEU A 211 16.22 17.51 30.15
C LEU A 211 17.59 18.04 30.40
N GLY A 212 17.73 19.37 30.43
CA GLY A 212 18.99 20.02 30.75
C GLY A 212 20.07 19.86 29.67
N SER A 213 19.70 19.61 28.41
CA SER A 213 20.66 19.55 27.29
C SER A 213 20.94 20.97 26.76
N PRO A 214 22.11 21.54 27.04
CA PRO A 214 22.47 22.85 26.51
C PRO A 214 22.71 22.81 24.99
N ILE A 215 22.97 21.63 24.43
CA ILE A 215 23.26 21.41 23.01
C ILE A 215 21.95 21.51 22.22
N LEU A 216 20.94 20.75 22.60
CA LEU A 216 19.61 20.79 21.94
C LEU A 216 18.91 22.14 22.18
N GLY A 217 19.05 22.73 23.35
CA GLY A 217 18.51 24.05 23.66
C GLY A 217 19.11 25.14 22.75
N ASN A 218 20.45 25.15 22.60
CA ASN A 218 21.13 26.09 21.70
C ASN A 218 20.78 25.85 20.21
N LEU A 219 20.67 24.57 19.81
CA LEU A 219 20.27 24.22 18.48
C LEU A 219 18.87 24.76 18.15
N LEU A 220 17.87 24.51 18.99
CA LEU A 220 16.50 24.96 18.76
C LEU A 220 16.36 26.48 18.76
N THR A 221 17.07 27.16 19.65
CA THR A 221 17.07 28.64 19.70
C THR A 221 17.60 29.25 18.42
N ARG A 222 18.60 28.61 17.79
CA ARG A 222 19.24 29.12 16.56
C ARG A 222 18.56 28.65 15.28
N ALA A 223 17.93 27.48 15.28
CA ALA A 223 17.29 26.94 14.09
C ALA A 223 16.01 27.71 13.68
N GLY A 224 15.39 28.44 14.62
CA GLY A 224 14.18 29.23 14.33
C GLY A 224 13.09 28.43 13.64
N ASP A 225 12.39 29.07 12.68
CA ASP A 225 11.27 28.43 11.96
C ASP A 225 11.66 27.72 10.65
N SER A 226 12.92 27.79 10.24
CA SER A 226 13.42 27.18 9.00
C SER A 226 14.17 25.87 9.26
N PRO A 227 14.04 24.85 8.37
CA PRO A 227 14.80 23.61 8.50
C PRO A 227 16.21 23.81 7.97
N GLU A 228 17.06 24.54 8.71
CA GLU A 228 18.43 24.81 8.34
C GLU A 228 19.42 23.98 9.15
N ARG A 229 20.55 23.69 8.51
CA ARG A 229 21.73 23.21 9.22
C ARG A 229 22.32 24.38 9.98
N VAL A 230 22.52 24.19 11.27
CA VAL A 230 23.03 25.21 12.18
C VAL A 230 24.39 24.78 12.70
N ASP A 231 25.38 25.62 12.48
CA ASP A 231 26.70 25.46 13.09
C ASP A 231 26.76 26.35 14.34
N PHE A 232 27.13 25.78 15.46
CA PHE A 232 27.21 26.51 16.71
C PHE A 232 28.34 25.97 17.60
N GLU A 233 28.85 26.83 18.45
CA GLU A 233 29.88 26.45 19.44
C GLU A 233 29.23 26.26 20.79
N GLN A 234 29.56 25.12 21.45
CA GLN A 234 29.13 24.81 22.78
C GLN A 234 30.26 24.04 23.50
N ASN A 235 30.61 24.52 24.70
CA ASN A 235 31.71 23.98 25.54
C ASN A 235 33.07 23.90 24.80
N GLY A 236 33.36 24.90 23.94
CA GLY A 236 34.60 24.93 23.18
C GLY A 236 34.66 23.94 22.00
N LEU A 237 33.54 23.34 21.64
CA LEU A 237 33.40 22.44 20.51
C LEU A 237 32.42 23.03 19.49
N LEU A 238 32.79 22.90 18.24
CA LEU A 238 31.93 23.24 17.14
C LEU A 238 30.96 22.08 16.88
N TRP A 239 29.68 22.38 16.89
CA TRP A 239 28.60 21.44 16.67
C TRP A 239 27.90 21.74 15.35
N LYS A 240 27.55 20.69 14.66
CA LYS A 240 26.67 20.75 13.47
C LYS A 240 25.33 20.16 13.86
N GLY A 241 24.31 20.97 13.77
CA GLY A 241 22.96 20.60 14.13
C GLY A 241 21.97 20.80 12.99
N SER A 242 20.86 20.11 13.09
CA SER A 242 19.72 20.27 12.18
C SER A 242 18.43 20.03 12.93
N VAL A 243 17.43 20.83 12.61
CA VAL A 243 16.06 20.64 13.11
C VAL A 243 15.15 20.48 11.93
N ARG A 244 14.38 19.40 11.92
CA ARG A 244 13.38 19.13 10.87
C ARG A 244 12.01 19.03 11.47
N ARG A 245 11.10 19.87 11.01
CA ARG A 245 9.68 19.80 11.39
C ARG A 245 8.96 18.81 10.49
N LEU A 246 8.21 17.92 11.11
CA LEU A 246 7.44 16.88 10.46
C LEU A 246 5.96 17.13 10.77
N PRO A 247 5.10 17.33 9.77
CA PRO A 247 3.68 17.54 10.01
C PRO A 247 3.04 16.24 10.51
N VAL A 248 2.21 16.37 11.54
CA VAL A 248 1.40 15.26 12.07
C VAL A 248 -0.06 15.44 11.65
N SER A 249 -0.53 16.68 11.51
CA SER A 249 -1.83 17.05 10.96
C SER A 249 -1.74 18.47 10.36
N ASP A 250 -2.82 18.94 9.75
CA ASP A 250 -2.86 20.28 9.13
C ASP A 250 -2.49 21.42 10.09
N GLU A 251 -2.68 21.24 11.38
CA GLU A 251 -2.41 22.26 12.40
C GLU A 251 -1.26 21.88 13.36
N ARG A 252 -0.68 20.68 13.25
CA ARG A 252 0.31 20.18 14.22
C ARG A 252 1.54 19.57 13.56
N HIS A 253 2.68 19.82 14.16
CA HIS A 253 3.98 19.28 13.74
C HIS A 253 4.79 18.77 14.95
N ILE A 254 5.75 17.93 14.67
CA ILE A 254 6.79 17.51 15.62
C ILE A 254 8.15 17.90 15.05
N SER A 255 9.09 18.15 15.92
CA SER A 255 10.44 18.55 15.53
C SER A 255 11.43 17.44 15.83
N LEU A 256 12.16 16.99 14.82
CA LEU A 256 13.32 16.13 14.98
C LEU A 256 14.57 17.01 15.03
N ALA A 257 15.22 17.05 16.18
CA ALA A 257 16.44 17.78 16.41
C ALA A 257 17.64 16.82 16.52
N MET A 258 18.74 17.16 15.87
CA MET A 258 19.98 16.40 15.91
C MET A 258 21.18 17.34 15.95
N ALA A 259 22.15 17.06 16.82
CA ALA A 259 23.42 17.77 16.89
C ALA A 259 24.59 16.80 17.06
N ALA A 260 25.67 17.04 16.35
CA ALA A 260 26.90 16.25 16.42
C ALA A 260 28.15 17.14 16.46
N PRO A 261 29.20 16.80 17.23
CA PRO A 261 30.47 17.55 17.21
C PRO A 261 31.17 17.39 15.87
N GLU A 262 31.59 18.50 15.24
CA GLU A 262 32.26 18.46 13.95
C GLU A 262 33.50 17.57 13.93
N ARG A 263 34.28 17.59 15.05
CA ARG A 263 35.49 16.76 15.14
C ARG A 263 35.21 15.26 15.05
N GLU A 264 34.03 14.77 15.46
CA GLU A 264 33.68 13.37 15.37
C GLU A 264 33.22 13.00 13.92
N LEU A 265 32.68 13.96 13.22
CA LEU A 265 32.29 13.79 11.82
C LEU A 265 33.50 13.74 10.86
N VAL A 266 34.65 14.35 11.25
CA VAL A 266 35.83 14.43 10.38
C VAL A 266 37.06 13.69 10.96
N ALA A 267 36.91 12.96 12.06
CA ALA A 267 38.04 12.32 12.78
C ALA A 267 38.79 11.25 11.95
N GLU A 268 38.10 10.57 11.04
CA GLU A 268 38.72 9.55 10.18
C GLU A 268 39.61 10.15 9.08
N ALA A 269 39.34 11.37 8.65
CA ALA A 269 40.07 12.00 7.57
C ALA A 269 41.45 12.56 7.99
N ALA A 270 41.64 12.87 9.26
CA ALA A 270 42.86 13.57 9.76
C ALA A 270 44.03 12.63 10.06
N THR A 271 43.78 11.37 10.34
CA THR A 271 44.81 10.44 10.85
C THR A 271 45.73 9.88 9.77
N ILE A 272 45.27 9.88 8.50
CA ILE A 272 46.01 9.27 7.37
C ILE A 272 47.19 10.15 6.86
N ARG A 273 47.20 11.40 7.17
CA ARG A 273 48.12 12.38 6.51
C ARG A 273 49.56 12.43 7.02
N TRP A 274 49.85 12.09 8.24
CA TRP A 274 51.13 12.37 8.88
C TRP A 274 52.12 11.22 9.08
N GLN A 275 51.75 9.98 8.81
CA GLN A 275 52.65 8.83 9.07
C GLN A 275 53.59 8.47 7.89
N SER A 276 53.43 9.07 6.72
CA SER A 276 54.16 8.65 5.53
C SER A 276 55.48 9.31 5.25
N LEU A 277 55.85 10.34 5.97
CA LEU A 277 56.99 11.18 5.56
C LEU A 277 58.32 10.94 6.30
N GLY A 278 58.37 10.12 7.35
CA GLY A 278 59.53 10.10 8.25
C GLY A 278 60.59 9.03 8.00
N VAL A 279 60.29 7.96 7.31
CA VAL A 279 61.17 6.77 7.35
C VAL A 279 62.13 6.58 6.17
N THR A 280 61.95 7.33 5.12
CA THR A 280 62.57 7.05 3.82
C THR A 280 64.08 7.48 3.66
N GLY A 281 64.58 8.26 4.58
CA GLY A 281 65.87 8.95 4.36
C GLY A 281 67.12 8.20 4.71
N LEU A 282 67.10 7.22 5.61
CA LEU A 282 68.34 6.79 6.27
C LEU A 282 69.01 5.50 5.78
N LEU A 283 68.38 4.73 4.92
CA LEU A 283 68.85 3.38 4.59
C LEU A 283 69.52 3.21 3.23
N ILE A 284 69.62 4.27 2.42
CA ILE A 284 70.05 4.12 1.02
C ILE A 284 71.56 3.99 0.80
N LEU A 285 72.41 4.41 1.75
CA LEU A 285 73.85 4.64 1.49
C LEU A 285 74.79 3.52 1.82
N ALA A 286 74.34 2.45 2.54
CA ALA A 286 75.30 1.42 3.04
C ALA A 286 75.24 0.08 2.32
N ALA A 287 74.29 -0.16 1.43
CA ALA A 287 74.00 -1.55 0.96
C ALA A 287 74.11 -1.79 -0.55
N LEU A 288 74.63 -0.79 -1.31
CA LEU A 288 74.55 -0.81 -2.79
C LEU A 288 75.27 -1.98 -3.50
N PRO A 289 76.46 -2.51 -3.18
CA PRO A 289 77.04 -3.58 -3.98
C PRO A 289 76.61 -4.98 -3.52
N PHE A 290 76.41 -5.21 -2.21
CA PHE A 290 75.98 -6.50 -1.71
C PHE A 290 74.48 -6.70 -1.89
N GLY A 291 73.73 -5.61 -1.80
CA GLY A 291 72.27 -5.58 -2.05
C GLY A 291 71.91 -5.85 -3.51
N TRP A 292 72.80 -5.49 -4.49
CA TRP A 292 72.55 -5.76 -5.87
C TRP A 292 72.58 -7.25 -6.24
N LEU A 293 73.52 -8.02 -5.64
CA LEU A 293 73.56 -9.47 -5.91
C LEU A 293 72.54 -10.25 -5.12
N THR A 294 72.30 -9.92 -3.85
CA THR A 294 71.20 -10.49 -3.03
C THR A 294 69.84 -10.00 -3.46
N SER A 295 69.79 -8.76 -3.94
CA SER A 295 68.52 -8.22 -4.50
C SER A 295 68.12 -8.96 -5.77
N LYS A 296 69.01 -9.37 -6.66
CA LYS A 296 68.65 -10.14 -7.85
C LYS A 296 68.21 -11.57 -7.55
N LEU A 297 68.78 -12.18 -6.54
CA LEU A 297 68.53 -13.61 -6.22
C LEU A 297 67.44 -13.80 -5.16
N LEU A 298 67.34 -12.90 -4.20
CA LEU A 298 66.36 -12.99 -3.09
C LEU A 298 65.35 -11.85 -3.03
N SER A 299 65.85 -10.58 -3.17
CA SER A 299 64.93 -9.42 -2.98
C SER A 299 64.04 -9.19 -4.21
N THR A 300 64.55 -9.50 -5.45
CA THR A 300 63.72 -9.25 -6.65
C THR A 300 62.49 -10.17 -6.71
N PRO A 301 62.61 -11.49 -6.49
CA PRO A 301 61.44 -12.36 -6.40
C PRO A 301 60.54 -12.03 -5.21
N LEU A 302 61.13 -11.75 -4.02
CA LEU A 302 60.36 -11.39 -2.82
C LEU A 302 59.67 -10.01 -2.96
N THR A 303 60.33 -9.04 -3.62
CA THR A 303 59.69 -7.73 -3.91
C THR A 303 58.57 -7.85 -4.94
N ARG A 304 58.72 -8.76 -5.91
CA ARG A 304 57.64 -9.11 -6.84
C ARG A 304 56.47 -9.74 -6.09
N LEU A 305 56.76 -10.72 -5.23
CA LEU A 305 55.73 -11.38 -4.40
C LEU A 305 55.08 -10.38 -3.41
N ALA A 306 55.92 -9.46 -2.86
CA ALA A 306 55.36 -8.38 -2.02
C ALA A 306 54.58 -7.32 -2.82
N ALA A 307 54.94 -7.08 -4.08
CA ALA A 307 54.13 -6.24 -4.99
C ALA A 307 52.81 -6.95 -5.35
N GLU A 308 52.89 -8.23 -5.65
CA GLU A 308 51.72 -9.08 -5.91
C GLU A 308 50.82 -9.20 -4.66
N SER A 309 51.39 -9.31 -3.46
CA SER A 309 50.66 -9.24 -2.20
C SER A 309 49.95 -7.90 -2.02
N ARG A 310 50.57 -6.79 -2.43
CA ARG A 310 49.91 -5.48 -2.45
C ARG A 310 48.84 -5.38 -3.55
N ALA A 311 49.10 -5.92 -4.73
CA ALA A 311 48.10 -6.03 -5.77
C ALA A 311 46.87 -6.83 -5.30
N ILE A 312 47.09 -7.92 -4.56
CA ILE A 312 46.00 -8.65 -3.89
C ILE A 312 45.27 -7.77 -2.88
N GLN A 313 45.96 -6.96 -2.05
CA GLN A 313 45.38 -6.01 -1.13
C GLN A 313 44.61 -4.89 -1.82
N GLN A 314 44.99 -4.53 -3.06
CA GLN A 314 44.34 -3.52 -3.88
C GLN A 314 43.26 -4.09 -4.78
N PHE A 315 42.95 -5.39 -4.60
CA PHE A 315 41.98 -6.12 -5.43
C PHE A 315 42.36 -6.23 -6.90
N GLU A 316 43.67 -6.19 -7.23
CA GLU A 316 44.18 -6.38 -8.57
C GLU A 316 44.49 -7.88 -8.78
N PHE A 317 43.57 -8.62 -9.36
CA PHE A 317 43.69 -10.08 -9.57
C PHE A 317 43.92 -10.44 -11.05
N ALA A 318 44.02 -9.49 -11.97
CA ALA A 318 43.93 -9.75 -13.41
C ALA A 318 45.14 -10.50 -13.98
N GLU A 319 46.35 -10.28 -13.47
CA GLU A 319 47.56 -10.93 -14.01
C GLU A 319 48.04 -12.07 -13.13
N PRO A 320 48.36 -13.25 -13.69
CA PRO A 320 48.95 -14.36 -12.94
C PRO A 320 50.33 -14.03 -12.41
N ILE A 321 50.75 -14.62 -11.31
CA ILE A 321 52.07 -14.45 -10.73
C ILE A 321 53.10 -15.16 -11.57
N HIS A 322 53.77 -14.47 -12.49
CA HIS A 322 54.76 -15.00 -13.38
C HIS A 322 56.17 -14.92 -12.78
N GLY A 323 56.83 -16.02 -12.62
CA GLY A 323 58.26 -16.08 -12.33
C GLY A 323 58.67 -17.29 -11.46
N HIS A 324 59.53 -18.13 -12.01
CA HIS A 324 60.20 -19.17 -11.22
C HIS A 324 61.42 -18.57 -10.47
N SER A 325 61.54 -18.95 -9.19
CA SER A 325 62.68 -18.57 -8.35
C SER A 325 63.67 -19.73 -8.27
N VAL A 326 64.97 -19.42 -8.18
CA VAL A 326 66.01 -20.41 -7.94
C VAL A 326 65.97 -20.96 -6.51
N VAL A 327 65.20 -20.29 -5.64
CA VAL A 327 65.00 -20.67 -4.23
C VAL A 327 63.66 -21.40 -4.15
N LEU A 328 63.68 -22.69 -3.80
CA LEU A 328 62.52 -23.57 -3.78
C LEU A 328 61.37 -23.04 -2.93
N GLU A 329 61.66 -22.44 -1.75
CA GLU A 329 60.67 -21.92 -0.83
C GLU A 329 59.97 -20.70 -1.41
N ILE A 330 60.64 -19.88 -2.23
CA ILE A 330 60.08 -18.74 -2.91
C ILE A 330 59.18 -19.15 -4.06
N ASP A 331 59.58 -20.21 -4.78
CA ASP A 331 58.82 -20.80 -5.87
C ASP A 331 57.51 -21.41 -5.35
N GLN A 332 57.59 -22.19 -4.29
CA GLN A 332 56.41 -22.74 -3.60
C GLN A 332 55.48 -21.64 -3.03
N LEU A 333 56.07 -20.56 -2.53
CA LEU A 333 55.26 -19.41 -2.05
C LEU A 333 54.59 -18.71 -3.21
N ALA A 334 55.25 -18.56 -4.36
CA ALA A 334 54.70 -17.96 -5.56
C ALA A 334 53.51 -18.78 -6.09
N GLU A 335 53.69 -20.13 -6.18
CA GLU A 335 52.61 -21.03 -6.59
C GLU A 335 51.42 -20.99 -5.62
N ALA A 336 51.69 -20.96 -4.29
CA ALA A 336 50.64 -20.87 -3.29
C ALA A 336 49.89 -19.51 -3.34
N MET A 337 50.64 -18.40 -3.58
CA MET A 337 50.03 -17.09 -3.75
C MET A 337 49.24 -16.97 -5.05
N ASP A 338 49.71 -17.53 -6.15
CA ASP A 338 49.00 -17.54 -7.42
C ASP A 338 47.71 -18.34 -7.31
N SER A 339 47.79 -19.51 -6.69
CA SER A 339 46.60 -20.33 -6.40
C SER A 339 45.61 -19.58 -5.51
N ALA A 340 46.09 -18.89 -4.47
CA ALA A 340 45.23 -18.09 -3.60
C ALA A 340 44.60 -16.88 -4.35
N LYS A 341 45.42 -16.20 -5.20
CA LYS A 341 44.96 -15.06 -6.02
C LYS A 341 43.89 -15.53 -7.01
N GLN A 342 44.05 -16.65 -7.65
CA GLN A 342 43.12 -17.23 -8.58
C GLN A 342 41.82 -17.67 -7.87
N THR A 343 41.97 -18.26 -6.69
CA THR A 343 40.81 -18.61 -5.86
C THR A 343 40.00 -17.41 -5.44
N ILE A 344 40.65 -16.32 -4.99
CA ILE A 344 39.97 -15.06 -4.63
C ILE A 344 39.35 -14.43 -5.86
N ARG A 345 40.04 -14.37 -6.99
CA ARG A 345 39.49 -13.84 -8.24
C ARG A 345 38.22 -14.60 -8.64
N ASN A 346 38.32 -15.95 -8.72
CA ASN A 346 37.16 -16.77 -9.06
C ASN A 346 36.00 -16.53 -8.09
N PHE A 347 36.30 -16.41 -6.78
CA PHE A 347 35.30 -16.10 -5.77
C PHE A 347 34.65 -14.71 -5.99
N LEU A 348 35.43 -13.70 -6.31
CA LEU A 348 34.92 -12.34 -6.56
C LEU A 348 34.14 -12.27 -7.88
N ASP A 349 34.66 -12.88 -8.95
CA ASP A 349 33.96 -12.94 -10.24
C ASP A 349 32.60 -13.65 -10.07
N LEU A 350 32.59 -14.80 -9.40
CA LEU A 350 31.37 -15.54 -9.05
C LEU A 350 30.41 -14.73 -8.14
N SER A 351 30.98 -14.02 -7.16
CA SER A 351 30.17 -13.19 -6.25
C SER A 351 29.49 -12.03 -7.00
N VAL A 352 30.20 -11.40 -7.95
CA VAL A 352 29.66 -10.36 -8.82
C VAL A 352 28.61 -10.94 -9.76
N ASP A 353 28.89 -12.07 -10.34
CA ASP A 353 28.01 -12.74 -11.27
C ASP A 353 26.70 -13.19 -10.59
N LEU A 354 26.80 -13.77 -9.39
CA LEU A 354 25.62 -14.13 -8.59
C LEU A 354 24.83 -12.89 -8.15
N ALA A 355 25.51 -11.81 -7.79
CA ALA A 355 24.87 -10.55 -7.39
C ALA A 355 24.22 -9.81 -8.58
N SER A 356 24.68 -10.06 -9.80
CA SER A 356 24.17 -9.44 -11.02
C SER A 356 22.97 -10.16 -11.64
N GLU A 357 22.70 -11.40 -11.24
CA GLU A 357 21.55 -12.14 -11.74
C GLU A 357 20.27 -11.61 -11.09
N HIS A 358 19.36 -11.11 -11.90
CA HIS A 358 18.14 -10.44 -11.46
C HIS A 358 16.92 -11.35 -11.49
N ARG A 359 17.06 -12.56 -12.06
CA ARG A 359 15.99 -13.56 -12.13
C ARG A 359 16.23 -14.69 -11.15
N PHE A 360 15.19 -15.07 -10.44
CA PHE A 360 15.29 -16.00 -9.33
C PHE A 360 15.71 -17.41 -9.76
N GLU A 361 15.02 -17.98 -10.75
CA GLU A 361 15.30 -19.35 -11.22
C GLU A 361 16.71 -19.50 -11.82
N PRO A 362 17.18 -18.62 -12.72
CA PRO A 362 18.55 -18.64 -13.22
C PRO A 362 19.61 -18.48 -12.14
N LEU A 363 19.34 -17.68 -11.08
CA LEU A 363 20.22 -17.55 -9.94
C LEU A 363 20.43 -18.91 -9.24
N LEU A 364 19.35 -19.65 -8.98
CA LEU A 364 19.41 -20.95 -8.31
C LEU A 364 20.18 -21.98 -9.13
N GLU A 365 19.92 -22.05 -10.44
CA GLU A 365 20.62 -22.93 -11.35
C GLU A 365 22.11 -22.61 -11.38
N ARG A 366 22.47 -21.35 -11.42
CA ARG A 366 23.86 -20.89 -11.45
C ARG A 366 24.59 -21.18 -10.15
N VAL A 367 23.96 -20.89 -8.99
CA VAL A 367 24.52 -21.27 -7.68
C VAL A 367 24.84 -22.76 -7.63
N LEU A 368 23.92 -23.58 -8.13
CA LEU A 368 24.10 -25.02 -8.13
C LEU A 368 25.24 -25.47 -9.06
N GLU A 369 25.28 -24.94 -10.29
CA GLU A 369 26.30 -25.25 -11.29
C GLU A 369 27.71 -24.91 -10.81
N GLU A 370 27.89 -23.68 -10.35
CA GLU A 370 29.19 -23.18 -9.89
C GLU A 370 29.66 -23.91 -8.61
N SER A 371 28.71 -24.21 -7.70
CA SER A 371 29.04 -25.00 -6.50
C SER A 371 29.47 -26.43 -6.85
N MET A 372 28.81 -27.06 -7.83
CA MET A 372 29.16 -28.38 -8.31
C MET A 372 30.56 -28.39 -8.97
N GLU A 373 30.85 -27.42 -9.83
CA GLU A 373 32.11 -27.26 -10.54
C GLU A 373 33.27 -27.05 -9.56
N ALA A 374 33.07 -26.18 -8.52
CA ALA A 374 34.08 -25.87 -7.52
C ALA A 374 34.61 -27.13 -6.78
N VAL A 375 33.76 -28.09 -6.47
CA VAL A 375 34.15 -29.34 -5.78
C VAL A 375 34.18 -30.56 -6.70
N GLY A 376 33.79 -30.41 -7.96
CA GLY A 376 33.72 -31.52 -8.91
C GLY A 376 32.63 -32.52 -8.54
N ALA A 377 31.48 -32.07 -8.10
CA ALA A 377 30.37 -32.90 -7.73
C ALA A 377 29.72 -33.57 -8.95
N ASP A 378 29.31 -34.83 -8.81
CA ASP A 378 28.64 -35.58 -9.86
C ASP A 378 27.16 -35.20 -10.01
N ALA A 379 26.56 -34.71 -8.96
CA ALA A 379 25.20 -34.18 -8.97
C ALA A 379 25.01 -33.14 -7.87
N GLY A 380 24.00 -32.31 -8.02
CA GLY A 380 23.63 -31.31 -7.02
C GLY A 380 22.13 -31.06 -6.98
N LEU A 381 21.68 -30.70 -5.82
CA LEU A 381 20.30 -30.29 -5.56
C LEU A 381 20.29 -29.16 -4.57
N LEU A 382 19.47 -28.14 -4.85
CA LEU A 382 19.26 -26.99 -3.99
C LEU A 382 17.83 -27.04 -3.44
N TYR A 383 17.72 -27.00 -2.13
CA TYR A 383 16.47 -26.84 -1.40
C TYR A 383 16.35 -25.41 -0.88
N LEU A 384 15.17 -24.84 -0.95
CA LEU A 384 14.83 -23.58 -0.27
C LEU A 384 13.88 -23.86 0.90
N LEU A 385 14.01 -23.09 1.95
CA LEU A 385 13.06 -23.12 3.06
C LEU A 385 11.79 -22.39 2.62
N SER A 386 10.62 -23.02 2.81
CA SER A 386 9.33 -22.42 2.51
C SER A 386 9.10 -21.12 3.32
N GLU A 387 8.25 -20.21 2.82
CA GLU A 387 7.97 -18.93 3.46
C GLU A 387 7.40 -19.06 4.88
N ASP A 388 6.68 -20.15 5.15
CA ASP A 388 6.12 -20.47 6.47
C ASP A 388 7.11 -21.24 7.36
N GLU A 389 8.34 -21.45 6.88
CA GLU A 389 9.40 -22.20 7.57
C GLU A 389 8.98 -23.63 7.96
N THR A 390 8.07 -24.26 7.21
CA THR A 390 7.55 -25.59 7.54
C THR A 390 8.21 -26.70 6.75
N ALA A 391 8.81 -26.43 5.59
CA ALA A 391 9.39 -27.44 4.72
C ALA A 391 10.56 -26.92 3.88
N PHE A 392 11.44 -27.83 3.48
CA PHE A 392 12.42 -27.61 2.44
C PHE A 392 11.83 -28.04 1.10
N GLU A 393 11.75 -27.15 0.15
CA GLU A 393 11.24 -27.38 -1.19
C GLU A 393 12.39 -27.50 -2.19
N PRO A 394 12.39 -28.52 -3.09
CA PRO A 394 13.41 -28.63 -4.11
C PRO A 394 13.27 -27.49 -5.13
N ALA A 395 14.34 -26.72 -5.31
CA ALA A 395 14.34 -25.49 -6.11
C ALA A 395 15.20 -25.56 -7.38
N ALA A 396 16.29 -26.33 -7.35
CA ALA A 396 17.10 -26.60 -8.54
C ALA A 396 17.77 -27.98 -8.42
N ILE A 397 17.82 -28.77 -9.51
CA ILE A 397 18.52 -30.05 -9.59
C ILE A 397 19.38 -30.08 -10.84
N ARG A 398 20.61 -30.61 -10.70
CA ARG A 398 21.51 -30.83 -11.82
C ARG A 398 22.23 -32.19 -11.71
N VAL A 399 22.10 -32.98 -12.75
CA VAL A 399 22.83 -34.26 -12.90
C VAL A 399 23.45 -34.28 -14.30
N PRO A 400 24.73 -33.89 -14.46
CA PRO A 400 25.37 -33.79 -15.73
C PRO A 400 25.36 -35.14 -16.45
N GLY A 401 24.97 -35.18 -17.72
CA GLY A 401 24.93 -36.38 -18.56
C GLY A 401 23.68 -37.26 -18.41
N ALA A 402 22.78 -36.94 -17.54
CA ALA A 402 21.48 -37.65 -17.43
C ALA A 402 20.57 -37.33 -18.64
N THR A 403 20.03 -38.39 -19.27
CA THR A 403 19.07 -38.28 -20.37
C THR A 403 17.89 -39.22 -20.11
N PRO A 404 16.67 -38.70 -19.92
CA PRO A 404 16.27 -37.26 -19.83
C PRO A 404 16.82 -36.59 -18.57
N ALA A 405 16.92 -35.24 -18.59
CA ALA A 405 17.26 -34.47 -17.39
C ALA A 405 16.18 -34.70 -16.30
N PRO A 406 16.58 -34.88 -15.02
CA PRO A 406 15.62 -35.08 -13.95
C PRO A 406 14.76 -33.81 -13.77
N ALA A 407 13.46 -34.02 -13.52
CA ALA A 407 12.54 -32.95 -13.27
C ALA A 407 12.39 -32.69 -11.76
N LEU A 408 12.27 -31.43 -11.36
CA LEU A 408 11.99 -31.07 -9.95
C LEU A 408 10.75 -31.77 -9.40
N ALA A 409 9.74 -32.00 -10.25
CA ALA A 409 8.51 -32.71 -9.89
C ALA A 409 8.71 -34.18 -9.45
N GLU A 410 9.90 -34.78 -9.68
CA GLU A 410 10.23 -36.11 -9.19
C GLU A 410 10.71 -36.12 -7.74
N LEU A 411 10.93 -34.97 -7.15
CA LEU A 411 11.45 -34.77 -5.81
C LEU A 411 10.33 -34.33 -4.86
N SER A 412 10.33 -34.90 -3.66
CA SER A 412 9.41 -34.51 -2.59
C SER A 412 9.98 -33.39 -1.76
N SER A 413 9.12 -32.49 -1.27
CA SER A 413 9.48 -31.56 -0.20
C SER A 413 9.77 -32.33 1.09
N SER A 414 10.72 -31.81 1.89
CA SER A 414 11.05 -32.36 3.21
C SER A 414 10.50 -31.47 4.31
N PRO A 415 9.65 -31.98 5.23
CA PRO A 415 9.20 -31.19 6.37
C PRO A 415 10.39 -30.70 7.20
N PHE A 416 10.43 -29.43 7.54
CA PHE A 416 11.43 -28.89 8.45
C PHE A 416 11.08 -29.28 9.89
N GLN A 417 11.80 -30.24 10.41
CA GLN A 417 11.50 -30.87 11.69
C GLN A 417 12.21 -30.18 12.85
N ALA A 418 11.68 -30.36 14.06
CA ALA A 418 12.28 -29.82 15.27
C ALA A 418 13.72 -30.32 15.51
N PRO A 419 14.55 -29.59 16.24
CA PRO A 419 15.90 -30.00 16.58
C PRO A 419 15.93 -31.39 17.24
N GLY A 420 16.76 -32.29 16.71
CA GLY A 420 16.89 -33.67 17.20
C GLY A 420 16.09 -34.72 16.42
N ALA A 421 15.37 -34.33 15.37
CA ALA A 421 14.75 -35.24 14.43
C ALA A 421 15.82 -36.01 13.62
N ASP A 422 15.49 -37.22 13.16
CA ASP A 422 16.39 -38.05 12.37
C ASP A 422 16.31 -37.74 10.85
N ASP A 423 16.18 -36.47 10.52
CA ASP A 423 16.19 -35.93 9.15
C ASP A 423 17.45 -35.12 8.90
N ALA A 424 18.25 -35.55 7.92
CA ALA A 424 19.56 -34.99 7.63
C ALA A 424 19.47 -33.50 7.19
N LEU A 425 18.45 -33.14 6.43
CA LEU A 425 18.25 -31.74 5.99
C LEU A 425 17.95 -30.83 7.18
N SER A 426 17.03 -31.23 8.05
CA SER A 426 16.71 -30.48 9.27
C SER A 426 17.90 -30.40 10.24
N GLN A 427 18.68 -31.50 10.37
CA GLN A 427 19.91 -31.51 11.20
C GLN A 427 20.95 -30.53 10.67
N ALA A 428 21.20 -30.49 9.35
CA ALA A 428 22.16 -29.57 8.75
C ALA A 428 21.71 -28.11 8.93
N ALA A 429 20.41 -27.84 8.78
CA ALA A 429 19.85 -26.51 8.96
C ALA A 429 19.96 -26.05 10.43
N HIS A 430 19.58 -26.88 11.40
CA HIS A 430 19.69 -26.51 12.83
C HIS A 430 21.13 -26.42 13.31
N GLY A 431 21.99 -27.34 12.85
CA GLY A 431 23.42 -27.35 13.17
C GLY A 431 24.16 -26.16 12.57
N LYS A 432 23.60 -25.55 11.50
CA LYS A 432 24.19 -24.43 10.77
C LYS A 432 25.64 -24.68 10.31
N THR A 433 25.96 -25.94 10.14
CA THR A 433 27.27 -26.41 9.72
C THR A 433 27.09 -27.44 8.64
N ARG A 434 28.10 -27.57 7.79
CA ARG A 434 28.17 -28.64 6.79
C ARG A 434 28.01 -29.99 7.42
N MET A 435 27.26 -30.86 6.76
CA MET A 435 27.03 -32.24 7.17
C MET A 435 27.34 -33.18 5.99
N SER A 436 28.13 -34.21 6.27
CA SER A 436 28.45 -35.24 5.29
C SER A 436 27.74 -36.54 5.64
N ILE A 437 27.02 -37.10 4.68
CA ILE A 437 26.26 -38.34 4.84
C ILE A 437 26.51 -39.29 3.68
N GLU A 438 26.35 -40.59 3.91
CA GLU A 438 26.28 -41.59 2.84
C GLU A 438 24.82 -41.74 2.39
N LEU A 439 24.57 -41.64 1.08
CA LEU A 439 23.28 -41.91 0.49
C LEU A 439 23.15 -43.43 0.27
N ASP A 440 22.20 -44.04 0.96
CA ASP A 440 21.84 -45.44 0.78
C ASP A 440 20.35 -45.61 0.48
N GLY A 441 19.97 -46.69 -0.18
CA GLY A 441 18.57 -46.96 -0.55
C GLY A 441 17.66 -47.34 0.62
N LYS A 442 18.14 -47.25 1.88
CA LYS A 442 17.39 -47.59 3.08
C LYS A 442 16.81 -46.32 3.74
N ARG A 443 17.19 -45.14 3.26
CA ARG A 443 16.64 -43.85 3.78
C ARG A 443 15.19 -43.73 3.42
N ASN A 444 14.44 -43.13 4.34
CA ASN A 444 13.02 -42.86 4.16
C ASN A 444 12.73 -41.34 4.33
N ASP A 445 13.59 -40.52 3.75
CA ASP A 445 13.51 -39.06 3.77
C ASP A 445 13.54 -38.49 2.33
N ALA A 446 13.50 -37.18 2.15
CA ALA A 446 13.53 -36.52 0.84
C ALA A 446 14.80 -36.85 0.04
N LEU A 447 15.92 -37.24 0.69
CA LEU A 447 17.15 -37.67 0.03
C LEU A 447 17.03 -39.08 -0.60
N ALA A 448 16.00 -39.85 -0.24
CA ALA A 448 15.71 -41.13 -0.91
C ALA A 448 15.23 -40.91 -2.34
N ASP A 449 14.54 -39.82 -2.64
CA ASP A 449 14.14 -39.47 -4.01
C ASP A 449 15.38 -39.12 -4.83
N LEU A 450 16.26 -38.29 -4.26
CA LEU A 450 17.55 -37.96 -4.87
C LEU A 450 18.37 -39.23 -5.14
N PHE A 451 18.47 -40.12 -4.18
CA PHE A 451 19.17 -41.40 -4.37
C PHE A 451 18.61 -42.22 -5.55
N ARG A 452 17.28 -42.35 -5.66
CA ARG A 452 16.62 -43.06 -6.76
C ARG A 452 16.85 -42.41 -8.14
N ILE A 453 16.89 -41.09 -8.20
CA ILE A 453 17.24 -40.36 -9.42
C ILE A 453 18.69 -40.62 -9.80
N LEU A 454 19.61 -40.54 -8.84
CA LEU A 454 21.03 -40.72 -9.07
C LEU A 454 21.40 -42.19 -9.41
N GLU A 455 20.74 -43.19 -8.80
CA GLU A 455 20.90 -44.59 -9.13
C GLU A 455 20.56 -44.88 -10.59
N ARG A 456 19.49 -44.24 -11.09
CA ARG A 456 19.11 -44.31 -12.51
C ARG A 456 20.08 -43.59 -13.45
N ALA A 457 20.60 -42.42 -13.02
CA ALA A 457 21.41 -41.56 -13.86
C ALA A 457 22.91 -41.94 -13.86
N LEU A 458 23.46 -42.40 -12.74
CA LEU A 458 24.89 -42.57 -12.52
C LEU A 458 25.35 -44.05 -12.47
N SER A 459 24.49 -45.03 -12.82
CA SER A 459 24.82 -46.47 -12.96
C SER A 459 25.34 -47.14 -11.68
N GLY A 460 24.91 -46.77 -10.48
CA GLY A 460 25.24 -47.43 -9.21
C GLY A 460 26.57 -46.99 -8.60
N GLY A 461 26.80 -47.34 -7.36
CA GLY A 461 28.01 -47.05 -6.57
C GLY A 461 27.62 -46.37 -5.23
N GLU A 462 28.52 -46.45 -4.24
CA GLU A 462 28.37 -45.72 -3.01
C GLU A 462 28.44 -44.21 -3.30
N GLN A 463 27.47 -43.46 -2.77
CA GLN A 463 27.36 -42.04 -2.99
C GLN A 463 27.47 -41.29 -1.66
N ARG A 464 28.31 -40.27 -1.65
CA ARG A 464 28.49 -39.37 -0.50
C ARG A 464 27.85 -38.03 -0.81
N CYS A 465 27.01 -37.56 0.08
CA CYS A 465 26.32 -36.29 -0.02
C CYS A 465 26.86 -35.31 1.03
N GLU A 466 27.28 -34.14 0.56
CA GLU A 466 27.63 -32.99 1.40
C GLU A 466 26.45 -32.04 1.40
N ILE A 467 25.90 -31.75 2.59
CA ILE A 467 24.81 -30.83 2.80
C ILE A 467 25.39 -29.56 3.39
N VAL A 468 25.28 -28.43 2.66
CA VAL A 468 25.81 -27.14 3.05
C VAL A 468 24.66 -26.19 3.28
N PRO A 469 24.45 -25.64 4.49
CA PRO A 469 23.39 -24.70 4.74
C PRO A 469 23.69 -23.33 4.11
N LEU A 470 22.71 -22.78 3.40
CA LEU A 470 22.74 -21.44 2.85
C LEU A 470 22.36 -20.44 3.95
N ARG A 471 23.37 -19.76 4.52
CA ARG A 471 23.20 -18.89 5.69
C ARG A 471 23.42 -17.43 5.35
N THR A 472 22.47 -16.61 5.70
CA THR A 472 22.60 -15.15 5.57
C THR A 472 23.55 -14.57 6.64
N ALA A 473 23.92 -13.31 6.47
CA ALA A 473 24.76 -12.60 7.47
C ALA A 473 24.08 -12.49 8.86
N ARG A 474 22.77 -12.69 8.93
CA ARG A 474 21.98 -12.71 10.18
C ARG A 474 21.87 -14.10 10.80
N ASP A 475 22.62 -15.05 10.25
CA ASP A 475 22.61 -16.45 10.67
C ASP A 475 21.28 -17.21 10.43
N ASN A 476 20.43 -16.71 9.52
CA ASN A 476 19.21 -17.39 9.11
C ASN A 476 19.56 -18.35 7.97
N VAL A 477 18.99 -19.54 8.02
CA VAL A 477 19.11 -20.53 6.94
C VAL A 477 17.99 -20.32 5.95
N VAL A 478 18.32 -19.98 4.70
CA VAL A 478 17.36 -19.75 3.61
C VAL A 478 17.17 -20.97 2.72
N GLY A 479 18.06 -21.95 2.86
CA GLY A 479 18.03 -23.18 2.08
C GLY A 479 19.19 -24.09 2.38
N LEU A 480 19.31 -25.17 1.62
CA LEU A 480 20.35 -26.18 1.73
C LEU A 480 20.86 -26.52 0.34
N LEU A 481 22.17 -26.51 0.17
CA LEU A 481 22.86 -26.99 -1.01
C LEU A 481 23.33 -28.42 -0.76
N THR A 482 22.92 -29.39 -1.56
CA THR A 482 23.32 -30.76 -1.48
C THR A 482 24.18 -31.11 -2.67
N LEU A 483 25.42 -31.58 -2.43
CA LEU A 483 26.39 -31.92 -3.44
C LEU A 483 26.75 -33.39 -3.30
N VAL A 484 26.65 -34.17 -4.39
CA VAL A 484 26.82 -35.62 -4.37
C VAL A 484 28.05 -36.01 -5.14
N HIS A 485 28.86 -36.86 -4.51
CA HIS A 485 30.06 -37.44 -5.07
C HIS A 485 29.98 -38.98 -5.09
N ARG A 486 30.52 -39.59 -6.12
CA ARG A 486 30.67 -41.03 -6.18
C ARG A 486 31.93 -41.48 -5.43
N SER A 487 31.77 -42.49 -4.58
CA SER A 487 32.89 -43.03 -3.75
C SER A 487 33.92 -43.84 -4.53
N ASP A 488 33.63 -44.26 -5.78
CA ASP A 488 34.51 -45.05 -6.63
C ASP A 488 35.55 -44.22 -7.42
N ARG A 489 35.54 -42.89 -7.32
CA ARG A 489 36.54 -42.02 -7.92
C ARG A 489 37.88 -42.10 -7.20
N VAL A 490 38.95 -42.40 -7.92
CA VAL A 490 40.34 -42.52 -7.44
C VAL A 490 40.87 -41.23 -6.78
N ASP A 491 40.24 -40.08 -7.01
CA ASP A 491 40.64 -38.77 -6.55
C ASP A 491 39.72 -38.18 -5.44
N LEU A 492 38.91 -39.00 -4.73
CA LEU A 492 37.94 -38.53 -3.72
C LEU A 492 38.62 -37.66 -2.62
N GLN A 493 39.83 -38.01 -2.20
CA GLN A 493 40.59 -37.21 -1.23
C GLN A 493 41.02 -35.84 -1.76
N ARG A 494 41.18 -35.66 -3.08
CA ARG A 494 41.47 -34.38 -3.72
C ARG A 494 40.19 -33.57 -3.94
N VAL A 495 39.12 -34.27 -4.28
CA VAL A 495 37.84 -33.65 -4.63
C VAL A 495 37.10 -33.13 -3.37
N THR A 496 37.21 -33.88 -2.25
CA THR A 496 36.60 -33.49 -0.95
C THR A 496 37.61 -32.84 -0.01
N SER A 497 38.65 -32.15 -0.55
CA SER A 497 39.60 -31.45 0.33
C SER A 497 38.87 -30.38 1.14
N GLU A 498 39.19 -30.25 2.43
CA GLU A 498 38.64 -29.25 3.35
C GLU A 498 38.66 -27.84 2.76
N GLN A 499 39.65 -27.51 1.94
CA GLN A 499 39.81 -26.22 1.28
C GLN A 499 38.73 -25.96 0.23
N ARG A 500 38.36 -26.95 -0.59
CA ARG A 500 37.30 -26.80 -1.58
C ARG A 500 35.93 -26.74 -0.95
N LEU A 501 35.71 -27.53 0.08
CA LEU A 501 34.48 -27.51 0.84
C LEU A 501 34.29 -26.17 1.61
N ALA A 502 35.38 -25.63 2.17
CA ALA A 502 35.37 -24.28 2.77
C ALA A 502 35.08 -23.18 1.74
N PHE A 503 35.55 -23.37 0.50
CA PHE A 503 35.22 -22.46 -0.60
C PHE A 503 33.72 -22.51 -0.93
N VAL A 504 33.13 -23.71 -1.01
CA VAL A 504 31.67 -23.84 -1.23
C VAL A 504 30.87 -23.27 -0.04
N GLU A 505 31.33 -23.45 1.18
CA GLU A 505 30.69 -22.79 2.35
C GLU A 505 30.73 -21.27 2.25
N ALA A 506 31.82 -20.69 1.80
CA ALA A 506 31.93 -19.26 1.56
C ALA A 506 31.01 -18.81 0.42
N MET A 507 30.97 -19.56 -0.69
CA MET A 507 30.02 -19.32 -1.80
C MET A 507 28.57 -19.46 -1.36
N ALA A 508 28.26 -20.47 -0.54
CA ALA A 508 26.94 -20.68 0.02
C ALA A 508 26.46 -19.47 0.84
N GLY A 509 27.37 -18.79 1.53
CA GLY A 509 27.09 -17.54 2.23
C GLY A 509 26.71 -16.39 1.27
N VAL A 510 27.47 -16.22 0.17
CA VAL A 510 27.15 -15.21 -0.86
C VAL A 510 25.85 -15.55 -1.56
N ALA A 511 25.67 -16.82 -1.94
CA ALA A 511 24.46 -17.32 -2.57
C ALA A 511 23.23 -17.11 -1.66
N ALA A 512 23.39 -17.39 -0.35
CA ALA A 512 22.33 -17.17 0.63
C ALA A 512 21.86 -15.72 0.67
N VAL A 513 22.80 -14.78 0.63
CA VAL A 513 22.46 -13.33 0.61
C VAL A 513 21.77 -12.97 -0.71
N ALA A 514 22.26 -13.49 -1.84
CA ALA A 514 21.64 -13.21 -3.13
C ALA A 514 20.22 -13.81 -3.22
N ILE A 515 20.04 -15.04 -2.76
CA ILE A 515 18.73 -15.71 -2.69
C ILE A 515 17.79 -14.98 -1.74
N ASP A 516 18.25 -14.60 -0.54
CA ASP A 516 17.46 -13.87 0.45
C ASP A 516 17.00 -12.51 -0.11
N ASN A 517 17.91 -11.77 -0.75
CA ASN A 517 17.58 -10.50 -1.41
C ASN A 517 16.55 -10.68 -2.53
N GLN A 518 16.69 -11.70 -3.36
CA GLN A 518 15.75 -11.98 -4.44
C GLN A 518 14.40 -12.46 -3.90
N SER A 519 14.40 -13.28 -2.85
CA SER A 519 13.17 -13.70 -2.15
C SER A 519 12.45 -12.50 -1.53
N LEU A 520 13.19 -11.62 -0.86
CA LEU A 520 12.63 -10.38 -0.30
C LEU A 520 12.08 -9.46 -1.39
N PHE A 521 12.78 -9.34 -2.52
CA PHE A 521 12.32 -8.54 -3.65
C PHE A 521 11.04 -9.12 -4.26
N LYS A 522 10.99 -10.45 -4.41
CA LYS A 522 9.79 -11.16 -4.88
C LYS A 522 8.62 -10.98 -3.92
N ALA A 523 8.84 -11.19 -2.62
CA ALA A 523 7.83 -11.00 -1.58
C ALA A 523 7.34 -9.54 -1.53
N GLN A 524 8.25 -8.57 -1.67
CA GLN A 524 7.89 -7.15 -1.76
C GLN A 524 7.02 -6.86 -2.98
N LYS A 525 7.36 -7.43 -4.14
CA LYS A 525 6.57 -7.29 -5.38
C LYS A 525 5.18 -7.92 -5.24
N GLU A 526 5.11 -9.11 -4.65
CA GLU A 526 3.84 -9.79 -4.38
C GLU A 526 2.97 -9.02 -3.39
N LEU A 527 3.58 -8.50 -2.32
CA LEU A 527 2.89 -7.63 -1.37
C LEU A 527 2.37 -6.36 -2.04
N LEU A 528 3.18 -5.71 -2.87
CA LEU A 528 2.75 -4.52 -3.63
C LEU A 528 1.56 -4.86 -4.53
N ASN A 529 1.64 -5.96 -5.28
CA ASN A 529 0.57 -6.42 -6.14
C ASN A 529 -0.71 -6.75 -5.34
N ALA A 530 -0.57 -7.38 -4.18
CA ALA A 530 -1.69 -7.65 -3.29
C ALA A 530 -2.33 -6.37 -2.75
N LEU A 531 -1.51 -5.37 -2.36
CA LEU A 531 -1.99 -4.06 -1.92
C LEU A 531 -2.70 -3.30 -3.03
N ILE A 532 -2.17 -3.33 -4.26
CA ILE A 532 -2.81 -2.72 -5.43
C ILE A 532 -4.19 -3.35 -5.68
N LYS A 533 -4.27 -4.67 -5.67
CA LYS A 533 -5.54 -5.40 -5.83
C LYS A 533 -6.52 -5.11 -4.69
N LEU A 534 -6.02 -4.99 -3.46
CA LEU A 534 -6.83 -4.64 -2.30
C LEU A 534 -7.39 -3.22 -2.42
N ILE A 535 -6.57 -2.26 -2.86
CA ILE A 535 -7.02 -0.87 -3.10
C ILE A 535 -8.07 -0.84 -4.22
N ALA A 536 -7.80 -1.51 -5.34
CA ALA A 536 -8.75 -1.62 -6.45
C ALA A 536 -10.06 -2.27 -6.00
N GLY A 537 -9.99 -3.36 -5.23
CA GLY A 537 -11.17 -4.02 -4.65
C GLY A 537 -11.94 -3.15 -3.65
N ALA A 538 -11.24 -2.31 -2.88
CA ALA A 538 -11.88 -1.36 -1.98
C ALA A 538 -12.62 -0.24 -2.74
N ILE A 539 -12.11 0.15 -3.90
CA ILE A 539 -12.76 1.11 -4.81
C ILE A 539 -14.01 0.47 -5.44
N ASP A 540 -13.89 -0.76 -5.91
CA ASP A 540 -15.05 -1.52 -6.42
C ASP A 540 -16.13 -1.73 -5.34
N ALA A 541 -15.73 -1.99 -4.10
CA ALA A 541 -16.66 -2.16 -2.98
C ALA A 541 -17.38 -0.88 -2.55
N LYS A 542 -16.88 0.30 -2.97
CA LYS A 542 -17.50 1.59 -2.68
C LYS A 542 -18.84 1.78 -3.38
N SER A 543 -18.98 1.27 -4.60
CA SER A 543 -20.25 1.25 -5.31
C SER A 543 -20.62 -0.19 -5.64
N PRO A 544 -21.83 -0.65 -5.28
CA PRO A 544 -22.29 -1.99 -5.61
C PRO A 544 -22.39 -2.25 -7.14
N TYR A 545 -22.19 -1.21 -7.94
CA TYR A 545 -22.34 -1.21 -9.40
C TYR A 545 -20.99 -1.20 -10.15
N THR A 546 -19.87 -1.22 -9.42
CA THR A 546 -18.52 -1.33 -10.00
C THR A 546 -17.89 -2.69 -9.70
N GLY A 547 -18.68 -3.64 -9.16
CA GLY A 547 -18.18 -4.95 -8.75
C GLY A 547 -17.51 -5.72 -9.91
N GLY A 548 -16.18 -5.83 -9.86
CA GLY A 548 -15.38 -6.53 -10.84
C GLY A 548 -14.88 -5.69 -12.02
N HIS A 549 -15.23 -4.42 -12.14
CA HIS A 549 -14.67 -3.51 -13.15
C HIS A 549 -13.15 -3.46 -13.08
N CYS A 550 -12.62 -3.19 -11.87
CA CYS A 550 -11.18 -3.16 -11.62
C CYS A 550 -10.46 -4.50 -11.86
N GLN A 551 -11.18 -5.60 -12.07
CA GLN A 551 -10.60 -6.90 -12.47
C GLN A 551 -10.71 -7.13 -13.98
N ARG A 552 -11.81 -6.69 -14.59
CA ARG A 552 -12.09 -6.94 -16.00
C ARG A 552 -11.27 -6.05 -16.94
N VAL A 553 -11.09 -4.75 -16.59
CA VAL A 553 -10.28 -3.82 -17.40
C VAL A 553 -8.81 -4.25 -17.49
N PRO A 554 -8.11 -4.62 -16.39
CA PRO A 554 -6.75 -5.16 -16.49
C PRO A 554 -6.66 -6.41 -17.38
N ALA A 555 -7.61 -7.33 -17.26
CA ALA A 555 -7.62 -8.54 -18.08
C ALA A 555 -7.73 -8.20 -19.58
N LEU A 556 -8.64 -7.29 -19.93
CA LEU A 556 -8.85 -6.89 -21.32
C LEU A 556 -7.68 -6.07 -21.87
N THR A 557 -7.13 -5.15 -21.08
CA THR A 557 -5.94 -4.38 -21.46
C THR A 557 -4.76 -5.32 -21.74
N ARG A 558 -4.56 -6.33 -20.89
CA ARG A 558 -3.51 -7.34 -21.09
C ARG A 558 -3.74 -8.20 -22.34
N MET A 559 -4.99 -8.63 -22.63
CA MET A 559 -5.33 -9.34 -23.85
C MET A 559 -4.99 -8.50 -25.09
N LEU A 560 -5.39 -7.24 -25.11
CA LEU A 560 -5.15 -6.33 -26.22
C LEU A 560 -3.64 -6.03 -26.40
N ALA A 561 -2.92 -5.79 -25.31
CA ALA A 561 -1.48 -5.59 -25.33
C ALA A 561 -0.74 -6.84 -25.83
N THR A 562 -1.20 -8.04 -25.43
CA THR A 562 -0.67 -9.32 -25.93
C THR A 562 -0.93 -9.49 -27.43
N ALA A 563 -2.11 -9.14 -27.89
CA ALA A 563 -2.43 -9.18 -29.33
C ALA A 563 -1.57 -8.21 -30.12
N ALA A 564 -1.32 -7.01 -29.59
CA ALA A 564 -0.48 -5.99 -30.22
C ALA A 564 0.99 -6.45 -30.31
N SER A 565 1.55 -6.98 -29.21
CA SER A 565 2.94 -7.46 -29.17
C SER A 565 3.19 -8.68 -30.07
N ARG A 566 2.16 -9.43 -30.40
CA ARG A 566 2.22 -10.56 -31.34
C ARG A 566 1.87 -10.18 -32.77
N SER A 567 1.41 -8.96 -33.00
CA SER A 567 0.98 -8.51 -34.32
C SER A 567 2.19 -8.12 -35.17
N GLY A 568 2.46 -8.85 -36.25
CA GLY A 568 3.46 -8.45 -37.25
C GLY A 568 2.99 -7.38 -38.22
N LYS A 569 1.82 -6.75 -38.01
CA LYS A 569 1.24 -5.73 -38.90
C LYS A 569 1.54 -4.32 -38.41
N PRO A 570 1.83 -3.34 -39.30
CA PRO A 570 1.88 -1.94 -38.90
C PRO A 570 0.53 -1.47 -38.29
N PRO A 571 0.55 -0.62 -37.25
CA PRO A 571 1.72 0.07 -36.66
C PRO A 571 2.39 -0.72 -35.51
N PHE A 572 2.04 -2.01 -35.30
CA PHE A 572 2.50 -2.81 -34.16
C PHE A 572 3.75 -3.65 -34.44
N THR A 573 4.34 -3.56 -35.63
CA THR A 573 5.47 -4.41 -36.08
C THR A 573 6.66 -4.37 -35.12
N ASP A 574 6.93 -3.21 -34.53
CA ASP A 574 8.05 -2.98 -33.61
C ASP A 574 7.57 -2.82 -32.16
N PHE A 575 6.34 -3.22 -31.85
CA PHE A 575 5.78 -3.11 -30.51
C PHE A 575 6.14 -4.33 -29.69
N GLU A 576 7.21 -4.21 -28.94
CA GLU A 576 7.66 -5.22 -27.99
C GLU A 576 7.51 -4.66 -26.56
N LEU A 577 7.08 -5.49 -25.63
CA LEU A 577 6.91 -5.15 -24.22
C LEU A 577 7.92 -5.93 -23.40
N SER A 578 8.76 -5.20 -22.68
CA SER A 578 9.63 -5.77 -21.63
C SER A 578 8.81 -6.23 -20.40
N GLU A 579 9.43 -6.96 -19.50
CA GLU A 579 8.82 -7.31 -18.21
C GLU A 579 8.40 -6.07 -17.41
N ASP A 580 9.22 -5.02 -17.45
CA ASP A 580 8.96 -3.72 -16.83
C ASP A 580 7.73 -3.02 -17.44
N ASP A 581 7.58 -3.09 -18.77
CA ASP A 581 6.41 -2.53 -19.46
C ASP A 581 5.13 -3.28 -19.10
N TRP A 582 5.20 -4.61 -19.02
CA TRP A 582 4.07 -5.42 -18.56
C TRP A 582 3.65 -5.07 -17.13
N GLU A 583 4.62 -4.89 -16.24
CA GLU A 583 4.36 -4.48 -14.86
C GLU A 583 3.70 -3.10 -14.81
N ALA A 584 4.19 -2.15 -15.59
CA ALA A 584 3.62 -0.80 -15.66
C ALA A 584 2.18 -0.82 -16.18
N ILE A 585 1.90 -1.60 -17.23
CA ILE A 585 0.55 -1.76 -17.80
C ILE A 585 -0.39 -2.40 -16.77
N ASP A 586 0.04 -3.47 -16.11
CA ASP A 586 -0.76 -4.17 -15.11
C ASP A 586 -1.11 -3.22 -13.94
N ILE A 587 -0.11 -2.54 -13.36
CA ILE A 587 -0.32 -1.60 -12.25
C ILE A 587 -1.23 -0.45 -12.68
N ALA A 588 -0.97 0.14 -13.84
CA ALA A 588 -1.80 1.23 -14.37
C ALA A 588 -3.25 0.79 -14.55
N SER A 589 -3.46 -0.42 -15.08
CA SER A 589 -4.79 -0.96 -15.32
C SER A 589 -5.56 -1.24 -14.02
N TRP A 590 -4.88 -1.72 -12.98
CA TRP A 590 -5.51 -1.92 -11.66
C TRP A 590 -5.84 -0.61 -10.96
N LEU A 591 -5.06 0.44 -11.17
CA LEU A 591 -5.15 1.71 -10.46
C LEU A 591 -5.76 2.85 -11.30
N HIS A 592 -6.19 2.59 -12.56
CA HIS A 592 -6.68 3.63 -13.46
C HIS A 592 -7.80 4.48 -12.86
N ASP A 593 -8.61 3.87 -12.04
CA ASP A 593 -9.79 4.44 -11.39
C ASP A 593 -9.59 4.76 -9.90
N CYS A 594 -8.36 4.73 -9.38
CA CYS A 594 -8.12 4.89 -7.94
C CYS A 594 -8.63 6.24 -7.40
N GLY A 595 -8.70 7.26 -8.23
CA GLY A 595 -9.29 8.55 -7.88
C GLY A 595 -10.79 8.51 -7.59
N LYS A 596 -11.53 7.49 -8.00
CA LYS A 596 -12.95 7.31 -7.64
C LYS A 596 -13.19 7.23 -6.13
N VAL A 597 -12.15 6.94 -5.34
CA VAL A 597 -12.23 7.00 -3.88
C VAL A 597 -12.67 8.37 -3.37
N THR A 598 -12.36 9.43 -4.10
CA THR A 598 -12.71 10.82 -3.74
C THR A 598 -14.11 11.21 -4.20
N THR A 599 -14.72 10.47 -5.13
CA THR A 599 -16.04 10.77 -5.68
C THR A 599 -17.12 10.32 -4.70
N PRO A 600 -18.06 11.17 -4.30
CA PRO A 600 -19.14 10.78 -3.39
C PRO A 600 -20.05 9.69 -4.01
N GLU A 601 -20.45 8.71 -3.21
CA GLU A 601 -21.28 7.58 -3.65
C GLU A 601 -22.59 8.05 -4.29
N TYR A 602 -23.26 9.02 -3.67
CA TYR A 602 -24.53 9.56 -4.17
C TYR A 602 -24.42 10.25 -5.55
N VAL A 603 -23.21 10.56 -6.00
CA VAL A 603 -22.95 11.08 -7.35
C VAL A 603 -22.68 9.94 -8.32
N VAL A 604 -21.87 8.94 -7.91
CA VAL A 604 -21.55 7.77 -8.72
C VAL A 604 -22.81 6.96 -9.02
N ASP A 605 -23.63 6.75 -8.00
CA ASP A 605 -24.79 5.86 -8.03
C ASP A 605 -26.10 6.59 -8.35
N LYS A 606 -26.02 7.87 -8.74
CA LYS A 606 -27.18 8.72 -8.98
C LYS A 606 -28.10 8.14 -10.08
N ALA A 607 -29.21 7.55 -9.67
CA ALA A 607 -30.16 6.90 -10.53
C ALA A 607 -31.17 7.85 -11.18
N THR A 608 -31.54 8.90 -10.47
CA THR A 608 -32.55 9.88 -10.92
C THR A 608 -32.02 11.31 -10.80
N LYS A 609 -32.55 12.22 -11.60
CA LYS A 609 -32.03 13.60 -11.65
C LYS A 609 -32.13 14.37 -10.33
N LEU A 610 -33.17 14.14 -9.54
CA LEU A 610 -33.38 14.79 -8.24
C LEU A 610 -32.73 14.05 -7.07
N GLU A 611 -32.08 12.94 -7.34
CA GLU A 611 -31.44 12.13 -6.30
C GLU A 611 -30.19 12.82 -5.74
N THR A 612 -30.06 12.75 -4.45
CA THR A 612 -28.85 13.08 -3.68
C THR A 612 -28.60 11.91 -2.71
N ILE A 613 -28.85 12.10 -1.40
CA ILE A 613 -28.85 11.00 -0.42
C ILE A 613 -30.17 10.20 -0.53
N TYR A 614 -31.23 10.87 -0.96
CA TYR A 614 -32.52 10.27 -1.32
C TYR A 614 -33.14 11.01 -2.51
N ASN A 615 -34.14 10.39 -3.14
CA ASN A 615 -34.80 10.96 -4.32
C ASN A 615 -35.81 12.04 -3.89
N ARG A 616 -35.47 13.30 -4.14
CA ARG A 616 -36.28 14.48 -3.76
C ARG A 616 -37.60 14.60 -4.53
N ILE A 617 -37.89 13.74 -5.48
CA ILE A 617 -39.20 13.63 -6.12
C ILE A 617 -40.33 13.44 -5.08
N HIS A 618 -40.01 12.85 -3.93
CA HIS A 618 -40.96 12.66 -2.85
C HIS A 618 -41.43 13.97 -2.22
N GLU A 619 -40.54 14.96 -2.11
CA GLU A 619 -40.92 16.33 -1.66
C GLU A 619 -41.83 17.00 -2.67
N ILE A 620 -41.48 16.88 -3.96
CA ILE A 620 -42.30 17.44 -5.05
C ILE A 620 -43.68 16.78 -5.06
N ARG A 621 -43.75 15.45 -4.92
CA ARG A 621 -45.03 14.74 -4.79
C ARG A 621 -45.90 15.33 -3.69
N MET A 622 -45.32 15.60 -2.52
CA MET A 622 -46.06 16.18 -1.39
C MET A 622 -46.60 17.57 -1.71
N ARG A 623 -45.84 18.38 -2.47
CA ARG A 623 -46.32 19.70 -2.91
C ARG A 623 -47.51 19.55 -3.88
N PHE A 624 -47.50 18.62 -4.80
CA PHE A 624 -48.62 18.29 -5.66
C PHE A 624 -49.82 17.80 -4.86
N GLU A 625 -49.61 17.00 -3.84
CA GLU A 625 -50.67 16.57 -2.92
C GLU A 625 -51.26 17.76 -2.15
N VAL A 626 -50.41 18.71 -1.72
CA VAL A 626 -50.91 19.95 -1.09
C VAL A 626 -51.80 20.75 -2.08
N MET A 627 -51.33 20.93 -3.33
CA MET A 627 -52.11 21.64 -4.36
C MET A 627 -53.44 20.95 -4.70
N LYS A 628 -53.49 19.63 -4.64
CA LYS A 628 -54.73 18.85 -4.76
C LYS A 628 -55.67 19.15 -3.57
N ARG A 629 -55.13 19.21 -2.33
CA ARG A 629 -55.89 19.57 -1.14
C ARG A 629 -56.37 21.04 -1.19
N ASP A 630 -55.57 21.93 -1.77
CA ASP A 630 -56.01 23.33 -1.99
C ASP A 630 -57.14 23.36 -2.99
N ALA A 631 -57.13 22.57 -4.06
CA ALA A 631 -58.25 22.46 -5.01
C ALA A 631 -59.53 21.89 -4.34
N ASP A 632 -59.35 20.88 -3.44
CA ASP A 632 -60.48 20.40 -2.61
C ASP A 632 -60.98 21.49 -1.70
N LEU A 633 -60.11 22.30 -1.07
CA LEU A 633 -60.45 23.38 -0.19
C LEU A 633 -61.22 24.50 -0.95
N ASP A 634 -60.77 24.86 -2.14
CA ASP A 634 -61.42 25.82 -3.03
C ASP A 634 -62.79 25.35 -3.46
N TYR A 635 -62.97 24.07 -3.70
CA TYR A 635 -64.28 23.47 -3.98
C TYR A 635 -65.24 23.69 -2.77
N TRP A 636 -64.78 23.29 -1.56
CA TRP A 636 -65.61 23.44 -0.35
C TRP A 636 -65.92 24.89 0.04
N ARG A 637 -64.96 25.81 -0.16
CA ARG A 637 -65.17 27.26 0.02
C ARG A 637 -66.15 27.77 -0.97
N GLY A 638 -66.00 27.42 -2.26
CA GLY A 638 -66.94 27.83 -3.31
C GLY A 638 -68.35 27.38 -3.03
N LEU A 639 -68.51 26.15 -2.51
CA LEU A 639 -69.85 25.69 -2.04
C LEU A 639 -70.42 26.51 -0.88
N ALA A 640 -69.59 26.82 0.11
CA ALA A 640 -69.98 27.62 1.26
C ALA A 640 -70.38 29.05 0.84
N GLU A 641 -69.75 29.60 -0.19
CA GLU A 641 -70.09 30.89 -0.82
C GLU A 641 -71.30 30.86 -1.76
N GLY A 642 -71.94 29.71 -1.92
CA GLY A 642 -73.16 29.56 -2.70
C GLY A 642 -72.94 29.23 -4.20
N GLY A 643 -71.72 28.76 -4.58
CA GLY A 643 -71.43 28.32 -5.95
C GLY A 643 -72.13 27.03 -6.31
N GLU A 644 -72.24 26.77 -7.62
CA GLU A 644 -72.94 25.60 -8.16
C GLU A 644 -72.06 24.35 -7.99
N ASP A 645 -72.55 23.31 -7.33
CA ASP A 645 -71.80 22.10 -6.97
C ASP A 645 -71.20 21.43 -8.20
N ALA A 646 -72.00 21.19 -9.25
CA ALA A 646 -71.55 20.48 -10.47
C ALA A 646 -70.39 21.24 -11.17
N SER A 647 -70.44 22.57 -11.19
CA SER A 647 -69.41 23.42 -11.79
C SER A 647 -68.14 23.41 -10.99
N LEU A 648 -68.26 23.51 -9.68
CA LEU A 648 -67.10 23.47 -8.74
C LEU A 648 -66.44 22.10 -8.70
N ALA A 649 -67.21 21.03 -8.64
CA ALA A 649 -66.74 19.67 -8.70
C ALA A 649 -65.98 19.40 -10.02
N LYS A 650 -66.53 19.79 -11.17
CA LYS A 650 -65.88 19.69 -12.45
C LYS A 650 -64.53 20.41 -12.49
N ARG A 651 -64.47 21.63 -11.94
CA ARG A 651 -63.25 22.45 -11.86
C ARG A 651 -62.19 21.77 -10.97
N ARG A 652 -62.60 21.24 -9.81
CA ARG A 652 -61.76 20.49 -8.90
C ARG A 652 -61.19 19.26 -9.61
N ASP A 653 -62.07 18.45 -10.23
CA ASP A 653 -61.65 17.20 -10.86
C ASP A 653 -60.74 17.44 -12.07
N GLN A 654 -60.98 18.50 -12.86
CA GLN A 654 -60.10 18.94 -13.92
C GLN A 654 -58.74 19.37 -13.36
N ARG A 655 -58.72 20.07 -12.21
CA ARG A 655 -57.48 20.49 -11.57
C ARG A 655 -56.71 19.27 -11.04
N HIS A 656 -57.37 18.33 -10.38
CA HIS A 656 -56.73 17.06 -9.95
C HIS A 656 -56.12 16.33 -11.13
N GLN A 657 -56.84 16.13 -12.21
CA GLN A 657 -56.32 15.48 -13.41
C GLN A 657 -55.14 16.19 -14.00
N ALA A 658 -55.18 17.51 -14.10
CA ALA A 658 -54.06 18.31 -14.58
C ALA A 658 -52.80 18.14 -13.68
N LEU A 659 -52.97 18.16 -12.37
CA LEU A 659 -51.90 17.95 -11.41
C LEU A 659 -51.34 16.52 -11.48
N ASP A 660 -52.19 15.51 -11.69
CA ASP A 660 -51.73 14.13 -11.90
C ASP A 660 -50.91 13.97 -13.17
N ASP A 661 -51.34 14.57 -14.28
CA ASP A 661 -50.65 14.55 -15.55
C ASP A 661 -49.33 15.32 -15.51
N GLU A 662 -49.32 16.46 -14.80
CA GLU A 662 -48.13 17.29 -14.57
C GLU A 662 -47.11 16.56 -13.68
N PHE A 663 -47.58 15.94 -12.58
CA PHE A 663 -46.70 15.14 -11.74
C PHE A 663 -46.10 13.92 -12.46
N ALA A 664 -46.93 13.21 -13.22
CA ALA A 664 -46.46 12.09 -14.03
C ALA A 664 -45.37 12.52 -15.01
N PHE A 665 -45.54 13.70 -15.64
CA PHE A 665 -44.52 14.25 -16.50
C PHE A 665 -43.23 14.59 -15.75
N VAL A 666 -43.30 15.31 -14.59
CA VAL A 666 -42.14 15.63 -13.75
C VAL A 666 -41.44 14.35 -13.31
N ALA A 667 -42.18 13.33 -12.89
CA ALA A 667 -41.62 12.04 -12.47
C ALA A 667 -40.91 11.33 -13.62
N THR A 668 -41.45 11.41 -14.85
CA THR A 668 -40.79 10.88 -16.05
C THR A 668 -39.49 11.62 -16.34
N CYS A 669 -39.53 12.95 -16.29
CA CYS A 669 -38.30 13.76 -16.45
C CYS A 669 -37.21 13.44 -15.40
N ASN A 670 -37.63 13.11 -14.16
CA ASN A 670 -36.71 12.73 -13.09
C ASN A 670 -35.93 11.43 -13.36
N GLN A 671 -36.52 10.47 -14.09
CA GLN A 671 -35.86 9.20 -14.41
C GLN A 671 -34.62 9.38 -15.28
N GLY A 672 -34.52 10.50 -16.00
CA GLY A 672 -33.46 10.72 -16.96
C GLY A 672 -33.65 9.91 -18.24
N GLY A 673 -33.02 10.35 -19.31
CA GLY A 673 -33.13 9.69 -20.63
C GLY A 673 -31.95 10.05 -21.52
N GLU A 674 -31.92 9.49 -22.71
CA GLU A 674 -30.86 9.78 -23.68
C GLU A 674 -30.95 11.22 -24.21
N PHE A 675 -32.14 11.82 -24.24
CA PHE A 675 -32.35 13.19 -24.66
C PHE A 675 -33.64 13.77 -24.09
N MET A 676 -33.60 15.02 -23.65
CA MET A 676 -34.74 15.82 -23.27
C MET A 676 -34.91 16.96 -24.28
N SER A 677 -36.12 17.14 -24.81
CA SER A 677 -36.42 18.19 -25.79
C SER A 677 -36.49 19.57 -25.17
N ALA A 678 -36.32 20.62 -25.95
CA ALA A 678 -36.53 21.99 -25.50
C ALA A 678 -37.98 22.24 -25.04
N GLU A 679 -38.93 21.61 -25.71
CA GLU A 679 -40.35 21.66 -25.35
C GLU A 679 -40.62 21.05 -23.98
N ASP A 680 -39.94 19.94 -23.62
CA ASP A 680 -40.06 19.35 -22.29
C ASP A 680 -39.44 20.25 -21.20
N MET A 681 -38.33 20.92 -21.53
CA MET A 681 -37.72 21.89 -20.62
C MET A 681 -38.65 23.08 -20.37
N ASP A 682 -39.26 23.63 -21.40
CA ASP A 682 -40.22 24.73 -21.31
C ASP A 682 -41.48 24.30 -20.53
N ARG A 683 -41.94 23.10 -20.72
CA ARG A 683 -43.05 22.50 -19.98
C ARG A 683 -42.70 22.37 -18.47
N LEU A 684 -41.49 21.91 -18.14
CA LEU A 684 -41.02 21.87 -16.74
C LEU A 684 -41.02 23.25 -16.09
N GLU A 685 -40.59 24.30 -16.80
CA GLU A 685 -40.61 25.67 -16.34
C GLU A 685 -42.03 26.14 -16.08
N THR A 686 -42.96 25.86 -17.00
CA THR A 686 -44.38 26.21 -16.89
C THR A 686 -45.03 25.52 -15.68
N ILE A 687 -44.74 24.23 -15.45
CA ILE A 687 -45.21 23.48 -14.30
C ILE A 687 -44.60 24.04 -13.03
N GLY A 688 -43.28 24.28 -13.05
CA GLY A 688 -42.54 24.80 -11.91
C GLY A 688 -42.96 26.17 -11.46
N ALA A 689 -43.44 27.03 -12.39
CA ALA A 689 -43.91 28.38 -12.09
C ALA A 689 -45.27 28.41 -11.37
N GLN A 690 -46.01 27.30 -11.34
CA GLN A 690 -47.21 27.21 -10.50
C GLN A 690 -46.84 27.37 -9.04
N THR A 691 -47.70 27.92 -8.23
CA THR A 691 -47.38 28.17 -6.83
C THR A 691 -48.16 27.27 -5.89
N TRP A 692 -47.56 26.95 -4.79
CA TRP A 692 -48.16 26.28 -3.65
C TRP A 692 -47.93 27.11 -2.39
N ARG A 693 -48.80 27.03 -1.41
CA ARG A 693 -48.79 27.87 -0.25
C ARG A 693 -48.08 27.25 0.93
N ARG A 694 -46.95 27.82 1.30
CA ARG A 694 -46.18 27.44 2.48
C ARG A 694 -46.52 28.29 3.69
N THR A 695 -46.76 27.65 4.83
CA THR A 695 -47.08 28.26 6.10
C THR A 695 -46.05 28.01 7.20
N LEU A 696 -45.14 27.08 6.97
CA LEU A 696 -44.06 26.73 7.90
C LEU A 696 -42.79 27.47 7.51
N ASP A 697 -41.99 27.85 8.50
CA ASP A 697 -40.65 28.44 8.26
C ASP A 697 -39.69 27.38 7.76
N ASP A 698 -39.08 27.58 6.57
CA ASP A 698 -38.10 26.69 5.93
C ASP A 698 -36.70 26.79 6.56
N ARG A 699 -36.48 27.70 7.53
CA ARG A 699 -35.20 27.89 8.23
C ARG A 699 -35.11 27.19 9.57
N VAL A 700 -36.22 26.63 10.04
CA VAL A 700 -36.26 25.84 11.27
C VAL A 700 -35.75 24.41 10.97
N GLY A 701 -34.84 23.93 11.81
CA GLY A 701 -34.26 22.57 11.65
C GLY A 701 -33.05 22.46 10.72
N LEU A 702 -32.60 23.56 10.13
CA LEU A 702 -31.44 23.63 9.28
C LEU A 702 -30.13 23.45 10.08
N SER A 703 -29.18 22.75 9.50
CA SER A 703 -27.79 22.74 9.95
C SER A 703 -27.17 24.14 9.87
N TRP A 704 -26.04 24.35 10.52
CA TRP A 704 -25.31 25.62 10.46
C TRP A 704 -24.95 26.01 9.01
N GLU A 705 -24.49 25.08 8.20
CA GLU A 705 -24.13 25.36 6.80
C GLU A 705 -25.34 25.68 5.92
N GLU A 706 -26.46 24.97 6.10
CA GLU A 706 -27.70 25.24 5.38
C GLU A 706 -28.26 26.62 5.77
N ARG A 707 -28.24 26.96 7.06
CA ARG A 707 -28.67 28.28 7.55
C ARG A 707 -27.84 29.38 6.90
N ARG A 708 -26.53 29.25 6.87
CA ARG A 708 -25.63 30.21 6.23
C ARG A 708 -25.92 30.37 4.72
N ARG A 709 -26.28 29.28 4.03
CA ARG A 709 -26.72 29.40 2.64
C ARG A 709 -28.09 30.06 2.52
N ALA A 710 -29.03 29.75 3.39
CA ALA A 710 -30.36 30.36 3.42
C ALA A 710 -30.32 31.85 3.71
N GLU A 711 -29.28 32.36 4.40
CA GLU A 711 -29.07 33.82 4.64
C GLU A 711 -28.78 34.61 3.35
N ARG A 712 -28.47 33.94 2.23
CA ARG A 712 -28.30 34.57 0.91
C ARG A 712 -29.60 35.15 0.36
N ALA A 713 -30.74 34.64 0.82
CA ALA A 713 -32.07 35.15 0.52
C ALA A 713 -32.72 35.76 1.75
N SER A 714 -33.51 36.84 1.57
CA SER A 714 -34.31 37.38 2.67
C SER A 714 -35.37 36.35 3.09
N PRO A 715 -35.66 36.20 4.40
CA PRO A 715 -36.75 35.34 4.84
C PRO A 715 -38.07 35.81 4.25
N ALA A 716 -38.85 34.89 3.72
CA ALA A 716 -40.18 35.16 3.22
C ALA A 716 -41.16 35.34 4.40
N ALA A 717 -42.04 36.36 4.33
CA ALA A 717 -43.13 36.49 5.30
C ALA A 717 -44.16 35.35 5.06
N LEU A 718 -44.49 34.66 6.13
CA LEU A 718 -45.48 33.58 6.08
C LEU A 718 -46.92 34.11 6.28
N PRO A 719 -47.89 33.54 5.57
CA PRO A 719 -47.78 32.51 4.53
C PRO A 719 -47.21 33.06 3.22
N VAL A 720 -46.45 32.22 2.47
CA VAL A 720 -45.84 32.59 1.20
C VAL A 720 -46.26 31.62 0.09
N ASP A 721 -46.56 32.16 -1.08
CA ASP A 721 -46.81 31.38 -2.29
C ASP A 721 -45.47 31.14 -2.99
N GLU A 722 -45.01 29.92 -2.97
CA GLU A 722 -43.73 29.51 -3.53
C GLU A 722 -43.93 28.78 -4.87
N PRO A 723 -42.98 28.90 -5.80
CA PRO A 723 -43.00 28.07 -7.01
C PRO A 723 -42.99 26.59 -6.67
N LEU A 724 -43.71 25.81 -7.44
CA LEU A 724 -43.81 24.34 -7.27
C LEU A 724 -42.46 23.67 -7.44
N LEU A 725 -41.69 24.10 -8.44
CA LEU A 725 -40.30 23.73 -8.65
C LEU A 725 -39.47 25.01 -8.69
N ALA A 726 -38.39 25.02 -7.98
CA ALA A 726 -37.55 26.24 -7.89
C ALA A 726 -36.05 25.88 -7.78
N ASP A 727 -35.25 26.80 -8.32
CA ASP A 727 -33.80 26.82 -8.09
C ASP A 727 -33.55 27.93 -7.05
N LYS A 728 -33.48 27.53 -5.77
CA LYS A 728 -33.28 28.45 -4.67
C LYS A 728 -31.80 28.74 -4.42
N PRO A 729 -31.39 29.96 -4.03
CA PRO A 729 -29.99 30.31 -3.76
C PRO A 729 -29.30 29.44 -2.70
N GLU A 730 -30.05 28.93 -1.72
CA GLU A 730 -29.56 28.02 -0.69
C GLU A 730 -29.23 26.61 -1.21
N GLN A 731 -29.79 26.24 -2.35
CA GLN A 731 -29.54 24.97 -3.00
C GLN A 731 -28.17 24.94 -3.75
N VAL A 732 -27.61 26.12 -3.99
CA VAL A 732 -26.31 26.28 -4.62
C VAL A 732 -25.20 26.15 -3.58
N ILE A 733 -24.32 25.22 -3.75
CA ILE A 733 -23.12 25.03 -2.95
C ILE A 733 -21.94 25.63 -3.71
N GLU A 734 -21.37 26.67 -3.17
CA GLU A 734 -20.23 27.34 -3.81
C GLU A 734 -18.98 26.50 -3.70
N ARG A 735 -18.15 26.56 -4.74
CA ARG A 735 -16.82 25.97 -4.75
C ARG A 735 -15.85 26.91 -4.02
N ALA A 736 -15.17 26.39 -3.02
CA ALA A 736 -14.15 27.16 -2.32
C ALA A 736 -12.95 27.48 -3.26
N PRO A 737 -12.27 28.61 -3.04
CA PRO A 737 -11.11 28.98 -3.87
C PRO A 737 -10.01 27.92 -3.93
N ASN A 738 -9.77 27.21 -2.83
CA ASN A 738 -8.79 26.14 -2.73
C ASN A 738 -9.26 24.82 -3.39
N GLU A 739 -10.50 24.73 -3.83
CA GLU A 739 -11.05 23.60 -4.60
C GLU A 739 -10.96 23.83 -6.12
N ARG A 740 -10.37 24.94 -6.53
CA ARG A 740 -10.11 25.22 -7.94
C ARG A 740 -8.67 24.91 -8.27
N MET A 741 -8.48 24.12 -9.31
CA MET A 741 -7.15 23.89 -9.84
C MET A 741 -6.64 25.20 -10.48
N PRO A 742 -5.43 25.66 -10.14
CA PRO A 742 -4.83 26.82 -10.82
C PRO A 742 -4.63 26.55 -12.33
N ASP A 743 -4.74 27.58 -13.16
CA ASP A 743 -4.54 27.45 -14.60
C ASP A 743 -3.08 27.05 -14.95
N ASP A 744 -2.14 27.42 -14.09
CA ASP A 744 -0.73 27.08 -14.18
C ASP A 744 -0.35 25.79 -13.43
N ASN A 745 -1.32 24.87 -13.22
CA ASN A 745 -1.09 23.62 -12.52
C ASN A 745 0.04 22.79 -13.18
N PRO A 746 0.90 22.17 -12.36
CA PRO A 746 2.08 21.46 -12.87
C PRO A 746 1.74 20.21 -13.69
N TRP A 747 0.51 19.72 -13.59
CA TRP A 747 0.04 18.52 -14.28
C TRP A 747 -0.52 18.80 -15.68
N GLY A 748 -0.73 20.07 -16.05
CA GLY A 748 -1.31 20.44 -17.33
C GLY A 748 -2.79 20.09 -17.50
N PHE A 749 -3.53 19.99 -16.41
CA PHE A 749 -4.97 19.73 -16.46
C PHE A 749 -5.74 20.91 -17.06
N GLN A 750 -6.66 20.58 -17.95
CA GLN A 750 -7.50 21.52 -18.68
C GLN A 750 -8.99 21.23 -18.51
N LEU A 751 -9.35 20.47 -17.46
CA LEU A 751 -10.74 20.17 -17.14
C LEU A 751 -11.47 21.47 -16.74
N GLU A 752 -12.58 21.76 -17.44
CA GLU A 752 -13.39 22.93 -17.15
C GLU A 752 -14.07 22.78 -15.78
N VAL A 753 -13.78 23.69 -14.89
CA VAL A 753 -14.29 23.64 -13.52
C VAL A 753 -15.61 24.44 -13.46
N PRO A 754 -16.76 23.79 -13.15
CA PRO A 754 -18.01 24.50 -12.99
C PRO A 754 -17.92 25.59 -11.90
N ARG A 755 -18.72 26.65 -12.09
CA ARG A 755 -18.76 27.78 -11.16
C ARG A 755 -19.06 27.34 -9.72
N HIS A 756 -20.03 26.45 -9.60
CA HIS A 756 -20.50 25.93 -8.32
C HIS A 756 -19.91 24.55 -8.03
N LYS A 757 -19.81 24.19 -6.75
CA LYS A 757 -19.43 22.84 -6.36
C LYS A 757 -20.58 21.87 -6.64
N TYR A 758 -21.80 22.26 -6.26
CA TYR A 758 -23.05 21.58 -6.61
C TYR A 758 -24.15 22.62 -6.78
N ASP A 759 -25.01 22.38 -7.74
CA ASP A 759 -26.28 23.04 -7.84
C ASP A 759 -27.41 22.02 -7.65
N ARG A 760 -28.10 22.13 -6.52
CA ARG A 760 -29.20 21.26 -6.14
C ARG A 760 -30.57 21.82 -6.52
N GLY A 761 -30.60 22.84 -7.37
CA GLY A 761 -31.83 23.42 -7.90
C GLY A 761 -32.71 22.33 -8.53
N GLU A 762 -34.01 22.42 -8.32
CA GLU A 762 -34.92 21.39 -8.81
C GLU A 762 -35.07 21.44 -10.33
N LEU A 763 -35.28 22.64 -10.89
CA LEU A 763 -35.35 22.83 -12.33
C LEU A 763 -33.99 22.58 -12.99
N HIS A 764 -32.91 23.07 -12.38
CA HIS A 764 -31.55 22.83 -12.84
C HIS A 764 -31.29 21.32 -13.04
N ASN A 765 -31.64 20.52 -12.04
CA ASN A 765 -31.45 19.07 -12.11
C ASN A 765 -32.42 18.40 -13.10
N LEU A 766 -33.72 18.72 -13.05
CA LEU A 766 -34.72 18.11 -13.94
C LEU A 766 -34.47 18.42 -15.42
N LYS A 767 -33.92 19.59 -15.74
CA LYS A 767 -33.62 20.05 -17.11
C LYS A 767 -32.32 19.52 -17.67
N VAL A 768 -31.62 18.64 -16.96
CA VAL A 768 -30.44 17.94 -17.51
C VAL A 768 -30.83 17.25 -18.82
N ALA A 769 -30.19 17.66 -19.90
CA ALA A 769 -30.56 17.22 -21.26
C ALA A 769 -30.24 15.73 -21.50
N ARG A 770 -29.21 15.18 -20.86
CA ARG A 770 -28.75 13.80 -21.02
C ARG A 770 -28.37 13.16 -19.69
N GLY A 771 -28.96 11.99 -19.41
CA GLY A 771 -28.70 11.23 -18.20
C GLY A 771 -29.27 11.89 -16.96
N THR A 772 -28.63 11.66 -15.83
CA THR A 772 -29.11 12.09 -14.50
C THR A 772 -28.21 13.14 -13.83
N LEU A 773 -26.99 13.34 -14.32
CA LEU A 773 -25.95 14.17 -13.68
C LEU A 773 -26.00 15.61 -14.20
N THR A 774 -25.97 16.57 -13.29
CA THR A 774 -25.71 17.97 -13.63
C THR A 774 -24.28 18.16 -14.12
N GLU A 775 -23.96 19.37 -14.58
CA GLU A 775 -22.61 19.72 -15.02
C GLU A 775 -21.61 19.65 -13.84
N GLU A 776 -22.02 20.08 -12.65
CA GLU A 776 -21.22 20.02 -11.44
C GLU A 776 -20.92 18.57 -11.01
N GLU A 777 -21.95 17.72 -11.07
CA GLU A 777 -21.82 16.32 -10.69
C GLU A 777 -21.01 15.54 -11.74
N ARG A 778 -21.18 15.86 -13.01
CA ARG A 778 -20.36 15.31 -14.10
C ARG A 778 -18.89 15.71 -13.93
N PHE A 779 -18.64 16.97 -13.54
CA PHE A 779 -17.28 17.40 -13.20
C PHE A 779 -16.73 16.58 -12.05
N VAL A 780 -17.49 16.34 -10.97
CA VAL A 780 -17.06 15.56 -9.80
C VAL A 780 -16.71 14.13 -10.21
N ILE A 781 -17.46 13.53 -11.13
CA ILE A 781 -17.10 12.22 -11.68
C ILE A 781 -15.84 12.33 -12.53
N ASN A 782 -15.75 13.29 -13.45
CA ASN A 782 -14.61 13.42 -14.34
C ASN A 782 -13.33 13.78 -13.58
N ASP A 783 -13.45 14.46 -12.43
CA ASP A 783 -12.32 14.82 -11.55
C ASP A 783 -11.61 13.59 -10.97
N HIS A 784 -12.26 12.39 -10.97
CA HIS A 784 -11.57 11.18 -10.49
C HIS A 784 -10.27 10.93 -11.24
N ILE A 785 -10.20 11.26 -12.52
CA ILE A 785 -8.97 11.04 -13.31
C ILE A 785 -7.87 12.03 -12.91
N VAL A 786 -8.23 13.27 -12.56
CA VAL A 786 -7.31 14.25 -11.98
C VAL A 786 -6.75 13.70 -10.67
N GLN A 787 -7.62 13.18 -9.80
CA GLN A 787 -7.21 12.59 -8.53
C GLN A 787 -6.36 11.33 -8.74
N THR A 788 -6.70 10.47 -9.70
CA THR A 788 -5.90 9.30 -10.09
C THR A 788 -4.47 9.72 -10.44
N ILE A 789 -4.31 10.67 -11.35
CA ILE A 789 -2.98 11.16 -11.76
C ILE A 789 -2.22 11.73 -10.57
N MET A 790 -2.86 12.62 -9.79
CA MET A 790 -2.24 13.24 -8.63
C MET A 790 -1.84 12.23 -7.54
N MET A 791 -2.63 11.19 -7.34
CA MET A 791 -2.32 10.12 -6.38
C MET A 791 -1.14 9.29 -6.88
N LEU A 792 -1.16 8.87 -8.14
CA LEU A 792 -0.11 8.04 -8.73
C LEU A 792 1.24 8.78 -8.84
N GLU A 793 1.24 10.07 -9.19
CA GLU A 793 2.46 10.88 -9.27
C GLU A 793 3.09 11.18 -7.90
N LYS A 794 2.32 11.12 -6.81
CA LYS A 794 2.84 11.24 -5.44
C LYS A 794 3.51 9.96 -4.93
N LEU A 795 3.25 8.83 -5.56
CA LEU A 795 3.90 7.59 -5.18
C LEU A 795 5.38 7.62 -5.57
N PRO A 796 6.29 7.17 -4.70
CA PRO A 796 7.72 7.09 -5.02
C PRO A 796 8.00 5.90 -5.95
N MET A 797 7.47 5.97 -7.17
CA MET A 797 7.61 4.92 -8.17
C MET A 797 9.07 4.76 -8.64
N PRO A 798 9.55 3.52 -8.78
CA PRO A 798 10.82 3.25 -9.45
C PRO A 798 10.79 3.77 -10.90
N LYS A 799 11.98 3.87 -11.52
CA LYS A 799 12.11 4.52 -12.85
C LYS A 799 11.24 3.87 -13.93
N HIS A 800 11.16 2.54 -13.95
CA HIS A 800 10.37 1.78 -14.94
C HIS A 800 8.84 1.95 -14.75
N LEU A 801 8.37 2.29 -13.55
CA LEU A 801 6.96 2.50 -13.27
C LEU A 801 6.50 3.98 -13.39
N ARG A 802 7.36 4.89 -13.79
CA ARG A 802 6.99 6.31 -13.96
C ARG A 802 5.91 6.54 -15.02
N GLY A 803 5.79 5.64 -15.99
CA GLY A 803 4.73 5.67 -17.00
C GLY A 803 3.33 5.33 -16.49
N VAL A 804 3.21 4.75 -15.28
CA VAL A 804 1.93 4.29 -14.72
C VAL A 804 0.89 5.41 -14.66
N ALA A 805 1.27 6.60 -14.21
CA ALA A 805 0.36 7.73 -14.11
C ALA A 805 -0.11 8.24 -15.50
N GLU A 806 0.74 8.18 -16.52
CA GLU A 806 0.37 8.53 -17.89
C GLU A 806 -0.57 7.50 -18.49
N ILE A 807 -0.25 6.22 -18.34
CA ILE A 807 -1.08 5.13 -18.87
C ILE A 807 -2.46 5.17 -18.20
N ALA A 808 -2.50 5.19 -16.86
CA ALA A 808 -3.75 5.27 -16.10
C ALA A 808 -4.53 6.55 -16.39
N GLY A 809 -3.82 7.69 -16.48
CA GLY A 809 -4.45 9.00 -16.69
C GLY A 809 -4.93 9.26 -18.12
N GLY A 810 -4.56 8.42 -19.10
CA GLY A 810 -4.87 8.63 -20.51
C GLY A 810 -6.17 8.00 -21.01
N HIS A 811 -6.85 7.17 -20.22
CA HIS A 811 -7.99 6.39 -20.72
C HIS A 811 -9.26 7.20 -21.00
N HIS A 812 -9.37 8.43 -20.51
CA HIS A 812 -10.43 9.38 -20.83
C HIS A 812 -10.02 10.44 -21.85
N GLU A 813 -8.79 10.39 -22.34
CA GLU A 813 -8.37 11.25 -23.44
C GLU A 813 -8.89 10.74 -24.78
N THR A 814 -9.03 11.63 -25.76
CA THR A 814 -9.44 11.31 -27.12
C THR A 814 -8.34 11.68 -28.11
N LEU A 815 -8.27 10.99 -29.24
CA LEU A 815 -7.18 11.20 -30.21
C LEU A 815 -7.16 12.61 -30.81
N ASP A 816 -8.31 13.29 -30.82
CA ASP A 816 -8.50 14.64 -31.35
C ASP A 816 -8.23 15.77 -30.35
N GLY A 817 -7.83 15.42 -29.12
CA GLY A 817 -7.55 16.38 -28.04
C GLY A 817 -8.78 16.99 -27.38
N ARG A 818 -9.96 16.39 -27.50
CA ARG A 818 -11.21 16.81 -26.83
C ARG A 818 -11.49 16.03 -25.56
N GLY A 819 -10.66 15.07 -25.24
CA GLY A 819 -10.73 14.30 -24.00
C GLY A 819 -10.37 15.11 -22.77
N TYR A 820 -10.25 14.43 -21.68
CA TYR A 820 -9.87 15.03 -20.38
C TYR A 820 -8.96 14.06 -19.61
N PRO A 821 -8.16 14.56 -18.68
CA PRO A 821 -8.13 15.90 -18.10
C PRO A 821 -7.14 16.87 -18.77
N ARG A 822 -6.26 16.39 -19.68
CA ARG A 822 -5.13 17.15 -20.25
C ARG A 822 -5.38 17.58 -21.69
N ARG A 823 -6.41 17.08 -22.33
CA ARG A 823 -6.72 17.25 -23.74
C ARG A 823 -5.59 16.79 -24.66
N LEU A 824 -5.03 15.62 -24.35
CA LEU A 824 -3.93 15.03 -25.07
C LEU A 824 -4.37 14.61 -26.50
N THR A 825 -3.44 14.77 -27.45
CA THR A 825 -3.62 14.24 -28.81
C THR A 825 -2.96 12.87 -28.94
N VAL A 826 -3.25 12.13 -30.01
CA VAL A 826 -2.69 10.80 -30.28
C VAL A 826 -1.16 10.72 -30.14
N LYS A 827 -0.44 11.81 -30.49
CA LYS A 827 1.03 11.86 -30.41
C LYS A 827 1.56 11.96 -28.97
N GLN A 828 0.71 12.35 -28.06
CA GLN A 828 1.06 12.58 -26.65
C GLN A 828 0.62 11.43 -25.74
N MET A 829 -0.15 10.49 -26.27
CA MET A 829 -0.63 9.32 -25.57
C MET A 829 0.19 8.08 -25.94
N SER A 830 0.66 7.36 -24.94
CA SER A 830 1.29 6.05 -25.17
C SER A 830 0.30 5.03 -25.76
N LEU A 831 0.84 4.01 -26.41
CA LEU A 831 0.01 2.93 -26.95
C LEU A 831 -0.75 2.20 -25.81
N PRO A 832 -0.14 1.87 -24.66
CA PRO A 832 -0.86 1.28 -23.52
C PRO A 832 -2.02 2.14 -22.99
N ALA A 833 -1.88 3.47 -22.93
CA ALA A 833 -2.96 4.36 -22.52
C ALA A 833 -4.16 4.28 -23.48
N ARG A 834 -3.89 4.21 -24.79
CA ARG A 834 -4.93 4.03 -25.81
C ARG A 834 -5.57 2.64 -25.79
N MET A 835 -4.80 1.60 -25.44
CA MET A 835 -5.32 0.24 -25.20
C MET A 835 -6.27 0.23 -24.01
N MET A 836 -5.89 0.88 -22.94
CA MET A 836 -6.72 0.99 -21.73
C MET A 836 -8.04 1.72 -22.00
N ALA A 837 -8.00 2.78 -22.81
CA ALA A 837 -9.23 3.47 -23.22
C ALA A 837 -10.22 2.55 -23.96
N ILE A 838 -9.73 1.68 -24.85
CA ILE A 838 -10.57 0.66 -25.52
C ILE A 838 -11.11 -0.34 -24.50
N ALA A 839 -10.27 -0.80 -23.58
CA ALA A 839 -10.65 -1.79 -22.59
C ALA A 839 -11.71 -1.24 -21.63
N ASP A 840 -11.52 -0.04 -21.13
CA ASP A 840 -12.47 0.62 -20.24
C ASP A 840 -13.81 0.88 -20.92
N ILE A 841 -13.81 1.42 -22.15
CA ILE A 841 -15.03 1.68 -22.90
C ILE A 841 -15.79 0.39 -23.20
N PHE A 842 -15.11 -0.67 -23.65
CA PHE A 842 -15.77 -1.93 -23.98
C PHE A 842 -16.37 -2.59 -22.74
N GLU A 843 -15.61 -2.59 -21.63
CA GLU A 843 -16.07 -3.07 -20.35
C GLU A 843 -17.31 -2.28 -19.89
N ALA A 844 -17.24 -0.94 -19.89
CA ALA A 844 -18.34 -0.09 -19.45
C ALA A 844 -19.61 -0.23 -20.29
N LEU A 845 -19.50 -0.61 -21.57
CA LEU A 845 -20.65 -0.86 -22.45
C LEU A 845 -21.28 -2.23 -22.19
N THR A 846 -20.46 -3.23 -21.85
CA THR A 846 -20.91 -4.62 -21.70
C THR A 846 -21.23 -5.01 -20.26
N ALA A 847 -20.78 -4.22 -19.26
CA ALA A 847 -21.06 -4.48 -17.85
C ALA A 847 -22.56 -4.56 -17.55
N VAL A 848 -22.96 -5.60 -16.84
CA VAL A 848 -24.35 -5.85 -16.38
C VAL A 848 -24.60 -5.41 -14.94
N ASP A 849 -23.55 -4.99 -14.24
CA ASP A 849 -23.57 -4.69 -12.82
C ASP A 849 -24.35 -3.40 -12.47
N ARG A 850 -24.78 -2.62 -13.48
CA ARG A 850 -25.53 -1.36 -13.29
C ARG A 850 -27.04 -1.61 -13.33
N PRO A 851 -27.80 -1.39 -12.25
CA PRO A 851 -29.24 -1.72 -12.17
C PRO A 851 -30.12 -0.88 -13.11
N TYR A 852 -29.58 0.22 -13.63
CA TYR A 852 -30.33 1.16 -14.48
C TYR A 852 -30.09 0.93 -15.97
N LYS A 853 -29.15 0.05 -16.34
CA LYS A 853 -28.79 -0.16 -17.73
C LYS A 853 -28.51 -1.63 -17.97
N ARG A 854 -29.22 -2.24 -18.90
CA ARG A 854 -28.85 -3.58 -19.40
C ARG A 854 -27.48 -3.49 -20.05
N GLY A 855 -26.59 -4.44 -19.72
CA GLY A 855 -25.35 -4.61 -20.46
C GLY A 855 -25.71 -4.77 -21.96
N LYS A 856 -24.92 -4.09 -22.78
CA LYS A 856 -25.13 -4.18 -24.23
C LYS A 856 -24.72 -5.55 -24.77
N THR A 857 -25.29 -5.96 -25.88
CA THR A 857 -24.80 -7.11 -26.61
C THR A 857 -23.47 -6.78 -27.29
N LEU A 858 -22.74 -7.79 -27.72
CA LEU A 858 -21.47 -7.62 -28.43
C LEU A 858 -21.60 -6.72 -29.64
N SER A 859 -22.62 -6.95 -30.48
CA SER A 859 -22.81 -6.15 -31.70
C SER A 859 -23.16 -4.70 -31.39
N GLU A 860 -23.99 -4.45 -30.37
CA GLU A 860 -24.33 -3.10 -29.90
C GLU A 860 -23.11 -2.36 -29.38
N ALA A 861 -22.31 -3.02 -28.51
CA ALA A 861 -21.11 -2.42 -27.91
C ALA A 861 -20.08 -2.06 -28.99
N ILE A 862 -19.81 -2.99 -29.92
CA ILE A 862 -18.86 -2.80 -31.00
C ILE A 862 -19.35 -1.73 -31.99
N SER A 863 -20.64 -1.67 -32.28
CA SER A 863 -21.21 -0.61 -33.13
C SER A 863 -21.03 0.78 -32.54
N ILE A 864 -21.21 0.92 -31.20
CA ILE A 864 -20.94 2.19 -30.51
C ILE A 864 -19.45 2.53 -30.62
N MET A 865 -18.55 1.57 -30.37
CA MET A 865 -17.12 1.76 -30.47
C MET A 865 -16.67 2.12 -31.89
N ALA A 866 -17.30 1.51 -32.94
CA ALA A 866 -17.03 1.90 -34.31
C ALA A 866 -17.38 3.38 -34.56
N SER A 867 -18.53 3.84 -34.04
CA SER A 867 -18.89 5.27 -34.08
C SER A 867 -17.92 6.15 -33.31
N MET A 868 -17.37 5.65 -32.19
CA MET A 868 -16.34 6.37 -31.42
C MET A 868 -15.00 6.46 -32.17
N ARG A 869 -14.59 5.39 -32.86
CA ARG A 869 -13.45 5.38 -33.77
C ARG A 869 -13.60 6.45 -34.86
N ASP A 870 -14.75 6.53 -35.51
CA ASP A 870 -14.99 7.46 -36.60
C ASP A 870 -14.94 8.92 -36.15
N ARG A 871 -15.26 9.17 -34.89
CA ARG A 871 -15.13 10.48 -34.21
C ARG A 871 -13.75 10.71 -33.60
N GLN A 872 -12.78 9.85 -33.85
CA GLN A 872 -11.42 9.95 -33.25
C GLN A 872 -11.41 9.89 -31.70
N HIS A 873 -12.38 9.22 -31.13
CA HIS A 873 -12.41 9.03 -29.68
C HIS A 873 -11.47 7.89 -29.28
N ILE A 874 -11.47 6.77 -30.02
CA ILE A 874 -10.60 5.62 -29.81
C ILE A 874 -9.68 5.39 -31.00
N ASP A 875 -8.57 4.70 -30.76
CA ASP A 875 -7.56 4.40 -31.76
C ASP A 875 -8.09 3.42 -32.82
N PRO A 876 -8.08 3.83 -34.12
CA PRO A 876 -8.61 3.00 -35.20
C PRO A 876 -7.81 1.72 -35.41
N ASP A 877 -6.48 1.77 -35.27
CA ASP A 877 -5.62 0.61 -35.49
C ASP A 877 -5.75 -0.40 -34.35
N LEU A 878 -5.85 0.09 -33.11
CA LEU A 878 -6.12 -0.75 -31.95
C LEU A 878 -7.54 -1.33 -31.98
N PHE A 879 -8.54 -0.57 -32.43
CA PHE A 879 -9.89 -1.07 -32.61
C PHE A 879 -9.94 -2.16 -33.69
N ALA A 880 -9.22 -1.97 -34.80
CA ALA A 880 -9.10 -2.98 -35.83
C ALA A 880 -8.43 -4.26 -35.29
N LEU A 881 -7.34 -4.10 -34.56
CA LEU A 881 -6.65 -5.23 -33.92
C LEU A 881 -7.58 -5.98 -32.95
N PHE A 882 -8.31 -5.24 -32.11
CA PHE A 882 -9.27 -5.78 -31.15
C PHE A 882 -10.31 -6.70 -31.80
N LEU A 883 -10.79 -6.32 -32.98
CA LEU A 883 -11.76 -7.11 -33.75
C LEU A 883 -11.10 -8.25 -34.54
N GLU A 884 -10.01 -7.96 -35.27
CA GLU A 884 -9.36 -8.95 -36.15
C GLU A 884 -8.73 -10.11 -35.40
N THR A 885 -8.20 -9.85 -34.19
CA THR A 885 -7.58 -10.89 -33.38
C THR A 885 -8.55 -11.64 -32.47
N GLY A 886 -9.82 -11.23 -32.41
CA GLY A 886 -10.85 -11.86 -31.60
C GLY A 886 -10.74 -11.61 -30.10
N VAL A 887 -9.97 -10.61 -29.68
CA VAL A 887 -9.83 -10.24 -28.26
C VAL A 887 -11.20 -9.96 -27.62
N TYR A 888 -12.11 -9.32 -28.34
CA TYR A 888 -13.48 -9.07 -27.87
C TYR A 888 -14.25 -10.38 -27.58
N GLN A 889 -13.99 -11.43 -28.35
CA GLN A 889 -14.64 -12.74 -28.17
C GLN A 889 -14.01 -13.46 -26.95
N GLU A 890 -12.70 -13.48 -26.87
CA GLU A 890 -11.97 -14.07 -25.72
C GLU A 890 -12.42 -13.43 -24.39
N TYR A 891 -12.57 -12.12 -24.38
CA TYR A 891 -13.10 -11.40 -23.22
C TYR A 891 -14.55 -11.79 -22.94
N ALA A 892 -15.39 -11.84 -23.97
CA ALA A 892 -16.80 -12.19 -23.83
C ALA A 892 -16.97 -13.58 -23.23
N GLU A 893 -16.24 -14.58 -23.72
CA GLU A 893 -16.26 -15.96 -23.20
C GLU A 893 -15.92 -16.06 -21.72
N ARG A 894 -15.07 -15.14 -21.21
CA ARG A 894 -14.65 -15.15 -19.80
C ARG A 894 -15.57 -14.38 -18.87
N PHE A 895 -16.20 -13.32 -19.34
CA PHE A 895 -16.82 -12.34 -18.46
C PHE A 895 -18.27 -11.97 -18.78
N LEU A 896 -18.80 -12.25 -20.00
CA LEU A 896 -20.14 -11.84 -20.37
C LEU A 896 -21.16 -12.94 -20.14
N GLN A 897 -22.42 -12.54 -19.98
CA GLN A 897 -23.56 -13.46 -19.86
C GLN A 897 -23.98 -13.96 -21.23
N ALA A 898 -24.58 -15.14 -21.29
CA ALA A 898 -25.01 -15.78 -22.53
C ALA A 898 -25.95 -14.91 -23.38
N GLU A 899 -26.77 -14.08 -22.74
CA GLU A 899 -27.74 -13.19 -23.36
C GLU A 899 -27.09 -12.02 -24.10
N GLN A 900 -25.81 -11.75 -23.86
CA GLN A 900 -25.05 -10.66 -24.49
C GLN A 900 -24.35 -11.13 -25.78
N PHE A 901 -24.34 -12.44 -26.04
CA PHE A 901 -23.70 -12.99 -27.24
C PHE A 901 -24.61 -12.87 -28.43
N ASP A 902 -24.21 -12.09 -29.41
CA ASP A 902 -24.83 -11.97 -30.70
C ASP A 902 -23.79 -11.87 -31.83
N PRO A 903 -24.14 -12.14 -33.07
CA PRO A 903 -23.19 -12.11 -34.19
C PRO A 903 -22.69 -10.70 -34.45
N VAL A 904 -21.38 -10.53 -34.56
CA VAL A 904 -20.72 -9.28 -34.92
C VAL A 904 -20.26 -9.37 -36.37
N ASP A 905 -20.70 -8.43 -37.22
CA ASP A 905 -20.20 -8.27 -38.58
C ASP A 905 -18.89 -7.42 -38.52
N VAL A 906 -17.75 -8.09 -38.33
CA VAL A 906 -16.45 -7.45 -38.20
C VAL A 906 -16.09 -6.64 -39.45
N GLU A 907 -16.41 -7.14 -40.67
CA GLU A 907 -16.09 -6.41 -41.90
C GLU A 907 -16.88 -5.10 -42.00
N ALA A 908 -18.15 -5.13 -41.61
CA ALA A 908 -18.97 -3.91 -41.59
C ALA A 908 -18.46 -2.91 -40.55
N MET A 909 -18.04 -3.41 -39.36
CA MET A 909 -17.53 -2.57 -38.26
C MET A 909 -16.17 -1.95 -38.58
N LEU A 910 -15.35 -2.58 -39.41
CA LEU A 910 -14.05 -2.07 -39.82
C LEU A 910 -14.15 -1.04 -40.98
N LYS A 911 -15.21 -1.07 -41.75
CA LYS A 911 -15.44 -0.07 -42.81
C LYS A 911 -15.70 1.29 -42.16
N LYS A 912 -14.93 2.32 -42.60
CA LYS A 912 -15.19 3.70 -42.20
C LYS A 912 -16.58 4.13 -42.72
N ALA A 913 -17.42 4.74 -41.87
CA ALA A 913 -18.70 5.31 -42.25
C ALA A 913 -18.57 6.51 -43.18
#